data_52972fe03ab79f24cdd3d22718e866d6
#
_entry.id   52972fe03ab79f24cdd3d22718e866d6
#
_cell.length_a   1.000
_cell.length_b   1.000
_cell.length_c   1.000
_cell.angle_alpha   90.00
_cell.angle_beta   90.00
_cell.angle_gamma   90.00
#
_symmetry.space_group_name_H-M   'P 1'
#
loop_
_entity.id
_entity.type
_entity.pdbx_description
1 polymer ?
#
loop_
_entity_poly.entity_id
_entity_poly.type
_entity_poly.pdbx_seq_one_letter_code
_entity_poly.pdbx_strand_id
1 'polypeptide(L)'
;MNSELYHYGIKRRSGRYPYGSGEDPYQHEGGRHWSYEETRELRKQGLSDAQIADYFGISQSDFRRYQSQGHAEKRAAQAAQAVQLRDKGMSLRAIAERMDISESQVRNLINPTLNKRALANSQLKDVLKEQVEEKGHIDVGKGVEQQLMVSDTKLKQAIKNLEEEGYVVSYPRVEQMGTGHKTTVMVLSPPGTPKNYVYNHMEEIRMIDDIYAEPGENGLSYFKMHPPEQVDLSRVEIKYVEDGAKAKDGIIELRKGVQDLDLGDSNYAQVRIAVGGKYYLKGMAVYTDDIPPGKDIIFYSKKSKNEPLDEIFKKQDLENPTNPFGTSIKKQNDWVDEDGVHHQGAINLVKEQGDWSKQQLNLASQMLSKQSVPLAKRQLDIDYARREDEFRDICALTNPAVKKKMLATFEQECDAAAVHLKAAAMPRQSWNVLIPSTTLKENEIYAPRYQDGETVVLIRYPHGGKFEMPQLTVNNRDPEGKRTIGNDSSDAVCIHPSTFSILSGADADGDTVLVIPNPKMPSGKRLIQNEDPLPGLKNFDTDQYKPPAGVTVKKMSKREEQLQMGIVSNLITDMTLKGAPREDLERAVKHSMVVIDARKHGLDYKRSEKDNDIESLKIKYQMHEDGTYGGASTLISQASSKVRVPERRRNNEYHIDPETGEKIFNYTNREYEKYNKKTQKVKIEQAQSESTKMYEAKDARELMSGPGHSGTPMENTYANYANRCKALANQARKEYMATPNLEYNQEAAKKYAKEVASLNSKLNDSLKNAPLERQAQLLANYRVKGQIESAKRMGDELTYSDIQKMKGRAIGPAREDVGAKKKMIKFTDEEWEAIQNGAISHTKLTKLLQNADQDDYIKRAMPKETPAITAAKLSRARGYLDKGYTLNEVADMLNVSPSYLDKNLRGEKEEA
;
A
#
# COMPACT_ATOMS: atom_id res chain seq x y z
N MET A 1 67.08 9.11 -10.68
CA MET A 1 66.30 8.57 -11.80
C MET A 1 64.93 9.18 -11.69
N ASN A 2 64.64 10.10 -12.60
CA ASN A 2 63.32 10.74 -12.66
C ASN A 2 62.29 9.67 -13.01
N SER A 3 61.48 9.29 -12.05
CA SER A 3 60.26 8.54 -12.35
C SER A 3 59.23 9.52 -12.93
N GLU A 4 59.19 9.60 -14.25
CA GLU A 4 58.07 10.27 -14.91
C GLU A 4 56.80 9.63 -14.47
N LEU A 5 56.03 10.37 -13.69
CA LEU A 5 54.67 10.01 -13.29
C LEU A 5 53.75 10.18 -14.51
N TYR A 6 53.50 9.08 -15.23
CA TYR A 6 52.53 9.08 -16.31
C TYR A 6 51.08 9.12 -15.79
N HIS A 7 50.22 9.83 -16.51
CA HIS A 7 48.82 9.89 -16.23
C HIS A 7 48.16 8.57 -16.59
N TYR A 8 47.70 7.84 -15.62
CA TYR A 8 47.10 6.50 -15.77
C TYR A 8 45.58 6.48 -15.72
N GLY A 9 44.90 7.61 -15.78
CA GLY A 9 43.46 7.71 -15.74
C GLY A 9 42.88 8.47 -16.94
N ILE A 10 41.59 8.32 -17.22
CA ILE A 10 40.87 9.14 -18.19
C ILE A 10 40.67 10.53 -17.56
N LYS A 11 40.99 11.58 -18.30
CA LYS A 11 40.76 12.96 -17.90
C LYS A 11 39.25 13.17 -17.65
N ARG A 12 38.88 13.71 -16.49
CA ARG A 12 37.50 14.01 -16.16
C ARG A 12 36.93 15.13 -17.04
N ARG A 13 35.61 15.28 -17.11
CA ARG A 13 34.95 16.42 -17.78
C ARG A 13 35.43 17.77 -17.24
N SER A 14 35.90 17.83 -15.99
CA SER A 14 36.54 19.00 -15.39
C SER A 14 37.96 19.28 -15.91
N GLY A 15 38.52 18.43 -16.80
CA GLY A 15 39.84 18.53 -17.31
C GLY A 15 40.97 18.03 -16.38
N ARG A 16 40.61 17.50 -15.21
CA ARG A 16 41.54 17.02 -14.18
C ARG A 16 41.71 15.50 -14.18
N TYR A 17 42.87 15.03 -13.78
CA TYR A 17 43.12 13.61 -13.56
C TYR A 17 42.71 13.18 -12.15
N PRO A 18 42.46 11.87 -11.89
CA PRO A 18 42.21 11.35 -10.55
C PRO A 18 43.37 11.73 -9.58
N TYR A 19 42.96 11.89 -8.30
CA TYR A 19 43.91 12.27 -7.23
C TYR A 19 45.12 11.30 -7.16
N GLY A 20 46.33 11.86 -7.04
CA GLY A 20 47.57 11.09 -7.02
C GLY A 20 48.15 10.78 -8.42
N SER A 21 47.51 11.20 -9.49
CA SER A 21 47.99 11.06 -10.86
C SER A 21 48.07 12.44 -11.53
N GLY A 22 49.23 12.83 -12.03
CA GLY A 22 49.43 14.12 -12.68
C GLY A 22 50.70 14.83 -12.21
N GLU A 23 51.00 16.02 -12.80
CA GLU A 23 52.18 16.81 -12.48
C GLU A 23 52.17 17.39 -11.06
N ASP A 24 50.97 17.56 -10.47
CA ASP A 24 50.81 17.98 -9.07
C ASP A 24 49.82 17.07 -8.34
N PRO A 25 50.29 16.02 -7.66
CA PRO A 25 49.46 15.08 -6.91
C PRO A 25 48.78 15.67 -5.65
N TYR A 26 49.16 16.86 -5.20
CA TYR A 26 48.72 17.48 -3.93
C TYR A 26 47.93 18.77 -4.16
N GLN A 27 46.90 18.74 -4.96
CA GLN A 27 46.15 19.90 -5.45
C GLN A 27 45.30 20.68 -4.39
N HIS A 28 45.62 20.56 -3.10
CA HIS A 28 44.88 21.27 -2.04
C HIS A 28 45.80 22.10 -1.15
N GLU A 29 45.53 23.36 -1.03
CA GLU A 29 46.18 24.25 -0.08
C GLU A 29 45.58 24.10 1.33
N GLY A 30 46.44 23.95 2.34
CA GLY A 30 46.17 24.18 3.74
C GLY A 30 46.06 22.94 4.64
N GLY A 31 47.15 22.67 5.41
CA GLY A 31 47.18 21.68 6.47
C GLY A 31 48.04 20.45 6.12
N ARG A 32 48.62 19.77 7.14
CA ARG A 32 49.25 18.46 6.95
C ARG A 32 48.19 17.43 6.59
N HIS A 33 48.00 17.21 5.32
CA HIS A 33 47.06 16.18 4.84
C HIS A 33 47.75 14.82 4.81
N TRP A 34 47.00 13.78 5.22
CA TRP A 34 47.43 12.41 5.19
C TRP A 34 47.86 12.00 3.75
N SER A 35 49.04 11.41 3.62
CA SER A 35 49.61 10.89 2.38
C SER A 35 49.92 9.40 2.57
N TYR A 36 49.53 8.59 1.59
CA TYR A 36 49.78 7.16 1.59
C TYR A 36 51.29 6.85 1.46
N GLU A 37 51.98 7.59 0.63
CA GLU A 37 53.43 7.40 0.41
C GLU A 37 54.20 7.84 1.66
N GLU A 38 53.87 8.98 2.26
CA GLU A 38 54.46 9.46 3.49
C GLU A 38 54.23 8.47 4.67
N THR A 39 53.04 7.89 4.72
CA THR A 39 52.72 6.82 5.69
C THR A 39 53.66 5.61 5.53
N ARG A 40 53.99 5.23 4.27
CA ARG A 40 54.94 4.12 4.01
C ARG A 40 56.35 4.45 4.46
N GLU A 41 56.81 5.66 4.24
CA GLU A 41 58.15 6.10 4.67
C GLU A 41 58.22 6.18 6.20
N LEU A 42 57.20 6.70 6.88
CA LEU A 42 57.15 6.73 8.35
C LEU A 42 57.12 5.30 8.95
N ARG A 43 56.48 4.35 8.29
CA ARG A 43 56.53 2.92 8.69
C ARG A 43 57.93 2.31 8.49
N LYS A 44 58.61 2.66 7.39
CA LYS A 44 60.01 2.22 7.19
C LYS A 44 60.93 2.78 8.29
N GLN A 45 60.61 3.94 8.83
CA GLN A 45 61.30 4.55 9.98
C GLN A 45 60.90 3.92 11.32
N GLY A 46 60.02 2.92 11.33
CA GLY A 46 59.64 2.15 12.51
C GLY A 46 58.51 2.72 13.33
N LEU A 47 57.79 3.74 12.84
CA LEU A 47 56.63 4.29 13.53
C LEU A 47 55.46 3.30 13.49
N SER A 48 54.74 3.15 14.61
CA SER A 48 53.49 2.40 14.69
C SER A 48 52.34 3.17 14.07
N ASP A 49 51.29 2.45 13.68
CA ASP A 49 50.08 3.06 13.08
C ASP A 49 49.45 4.12 14.00
N ALA A 50 49.57 3.96 15.31
CA ALA A 50 49.10 4.94 16.30
C ALA A 50 49.90 6.24 16.25
N GLN A 51 51.27 6.12 16.19
CA GLN A 51 52.15 7.25 16.09
C GLN A 51 52.04 7.99 14.74
N ILE A 52 51.76 7.24 13.68
CA ILE A 52 51.51 7.83 12.35
C ILE A 52 50.14 8.56 12.31
N ALA A 53 49.12 8.03 12.96
CA ALA A 53 47.85 8.72 13.08
C ALA A 53 47.98 10.04 13.86
N ASP A 54 48.75 10.01 14.97
CA ASP A 54 49.06 11.21 15.77
C ASP A 54 49.92 12.22 14.95
N TYR A 55 50.87 11.75 14.17
CA TYR A 55 51.68 12.61 13.29
C TYR A 55 50.81 13.43 12.30
N PHE A 56 49.79 12.80 11.73
CA PHE A 56 48.82 13.47 10.85
C PHE A 56 47.69 14.18 11.59
N GLY A 57 47.60 14.05 12.91
CA GLY A 57 46.49 14.63 13.71
C GLY A 57 45.13 14.01 13.47
N ILE A 58 45.09 12.72 13.12
CA ILE A 58 43.86 12.00 12.79
C ILE A 58 43.62 10.83 13.74
N SER A 59 42.36 10.40 13.87
CA SER A 59 42.03 9.22 14.67
C SER A 59 42.61 7.94 14.08
N GLN A 60 42.88 6.91 14.89
CA GLN A 60 43.33 5.61 14.39
C GLN A 60 42.34 4.97 13.43
N SER A 61 41.05 5.21 13.62
CA SER A 61 39.99 4.76 12.71
C SER A 61 40.08 5.46 11.36
N ASP A 62 40.34 6.77 11.36
CA ASP A 62 40.52 7.56 10.13
C ASP A 62 41.80 7.18 9.43
N PHE A 63 42.87 6.96 10.16
CA PHE A 63 44.14 6.48 9.61
C PHE A 63 43.97 5.14 8.88
N ARG A 64 43.33 4.15 9.50
CA ARG A 64 43.04 2.85 8.84
C ARG A 64 42.17 3.01 7.59
N ARG A 65 41.23 3.95 7.64
CA ARG A 65 40.39 4.30 6.52
C ARG A 65 41.21 4.86 5.36
N TYR A 66 42.02 5.89 5.58
CA TYR A 66 42.86 6.50 4.58
C TYR A 66 43.88 5.53 4.00
N GLN A 67 44.44 4.66 4.83
CA GLN A 67 45.31 3.58 4.36
C GLN A 67 44.63 2.61 3.40
N SER A 68 43.40 2.17 3.73
CA SER A 68 42.67 1.27 2.84
C SER A 68 42.40 1.92 1.48
N GLN A 69 42.07 3.21 1.49
CA GLN A 69 41.84 4.00 0.27
C GLN A 69 43.14 4.15 -0.55
N GLY A 70 44.22 4.56 0.07
CA GLY A 70 45.51 4.70 -0.64
C GLY A 70 46.03 3.38 -1.23
N HIS A 71 45.77 2.25 -0.56
CA HIS A 71 46.05 0.93 -1.11
C HIS A 71 45.24 0.64 -2.37
N ALA A 72 43.93 0.96 -2.32
CA ALA A 72 43.03 0.75 -3.44
C ALA A 72 43.37 1.63 -4.65
N GLU A 73 43.71 2.91 -4.42
CA GLU A 73 44.12 3.86 -5.44
C GLU A 73 45.44 3.42 -6.12
N LYS A 74 46.42 3.03 -5.33
CA LYS A 74 47.71 2.52 -5.87
C LYS A 74 47.49 1.27 -6.73
N ARG A 75 46.66 0.34 -6.27
CA ARG A 75 46.35 -0.86 -7.05
C ARG A 75 45.59 -0.55 -8.33
N ALA A 76 44.72 0.44 -8.34
CA ALA A 76 44.03 0.90 -9.54
C ALA A 76 44.97 1.54 -10.54
N ALA A 77 45.90 2.38 -10.07
CA ALA A 77 46.93 2.96 -10.92
C ALA A 77 47.83 1.87 -11.55
N GLN A 78 48.24 0.87 -10.76
CA GLN A 78 49.00 -0.28 -11.26
C GLN A 78 48.20 -1.10 -12.28
N ALA A 79 46.90 -1.31 -12.05
CA ALA A 79 46.05 -2.02 -12.97
C ALA A 79 45.90 -1.26 -14.32
N ALA A 80 45.66 0.06 -14.27
CA ALA A 80 45.60 0.90 -15.45
C ALA A 80 46.91 0.87 -16.26
N GLN A 81 48.06 0.94 -15.57
CA GLN A 81 49.37 0.83 -16.20
C GLN A 81 49.59 -0.53 -16.86
N ALA A 82 49.25 -1.61 -16.18
CA ALA A 82 49.38 -2.97 -16.70
C ALA A 82 48.49 -3.19 -17.95
N VAL A 83 47.26 -2.69 -17.96
CA VAL A 83 46.36 -2.73 -19.12
C VAL A 83 46.96 -1.93 -20.28
N GLN A 84 47.42 -0.69 -20.04
CA GLN A 84 48.03 0.14 -21.09
C GLN A 84 49.26 -0.51 -21.73
N LEU A 85 50.12 -1.14 -20.91
CA LEU A 85 51.29 -1.86 -21.40
C LEU A 85 50.89 -3.11 -22.20
N ARG A 86 49.81 -3.78 -21.80
CA ARG A 86 49.25 -4.92 -22.53
C ARG A 86 48.66 -4.52 -23.88
N ASP A 87 47.92 -3.40 -23.93
CA ASP A 87 47.37 -2.83 -25.16
C ASP A 87 48.47 -2.38 -26.14
N LYS A 88 49.65 -2.01 -25.64
CA LYS A 88 50.84 -1.77 -26.43
C LYS A 88 51.58 -3.05 -26.91
N GLY A 89 50.97 -4.23 -26.69
CA GLY A 89 51.46 -5.51 -27.17
C GLY A 89 52.57 -6.17 -26.30
N MET A 90 52.82 -5.67 -25.08
CA MET A 90 53.82 -6.27 -24.20
C MET A 90 53.34 -7.61 -23.61
N SER A 91 54.28 -8.57 -23.47
CA SER A 91 54.00 -9.85 -22.82
C SER A 91 53.83 -9.67 -21.31
N LEU A 92 53.10 -10.60 -20.64
CA LEU A 92 52.90 -10.56 -19.18
C LEU A 92 54.20 -10.50 -18.40
N ARG A 93 55.23 -11.24 -18.90
CA ARG A 93 56.57 -11.26 -18.32
C ARG A 93 57.29 -9.90 -18.45
N ALA A 94 57.21 -9.29 -19.62
CA ALA A 94 57.82 -7.98 -19.86
C ALA A 94 57.14 -6.87 -19.04
N ILE A 95 55.82 -6.97 -18.84
CA ILE A 95 55.06 -6.07 -17.95
C ILE A 95 55.47 -6.28 -16.50
N ALA A 96 55.62 -7.53 -16.06
CA ALA A 96 56.04 -7.88 -14.71
C ALA A 96 57.42 -7.31 -14.38
N GLU A 97 58.39 -7.49 -15.29
CA GLU A 97 59.74 -6.94 -15.15
C GLU A 97 59.73 -5.40 -15.13
N ARG A 98 58.91 -4.76 -15.99
CA ARG A 98 58.83 -3.29 -16.06
C ARG A 98 58.15 -2.65 -14.85
N MET A 99 57.20 -3.34 -14.23
CA MET A 99 56.46 -2.86 -13.08
C MET A 99 57.00 -3.34 -11.74
N ASP A 100 58.11 -4.13 -11.76
CA ASP A 100 58.72 -4.75 -10.59
C ASP A 100 57.70 -5.52 -9.71
N ILE A 101 56.90 -6.35 -10.35
CA ILE A 101 55.90 -7.21 -9.70
C ILE A 101 55.91 -8.61 -10.35
N SER A 102 55.30 -9.61 -9.70
CA SER A 102 55.24 -10.95 -10.25
C SER A 102 54.28 -11.04 -11.45
N GLU A 103 54.52 -11.99 -12.37
CA GLU A 103 53.63 -12.27 -13.51
C GLU A 103 52.19 -12.63 -13.06
N SER A 104 52.05 -13.32 -11.93
CA SER A 104 50.77 -13.61 -11.35
C SER A 104 50.04 -12.34 -10.87
N GLN A 105 50.78 -11.35 -10.35
CA GLN A 105 50.19 -10.04 -10.00
C GLN A 105 49.77 -9.28 -11.25
N VAL A 106 50.56 -9.33 -12.33
CA VAL A 106 50.19 -8.71 -13.63
C VAL A 106 48.90 -9.36 -14.17
N ARG A 107 48.79 -10.70 -14.16
CA ARG A 107 47.56 -11.41 -14.56
C ARG A 107 46.32 -10.95 -13.76
N ASN A 108 46.49 -10.78 -12.46
CA ASN A 108 45.43 -10.28 -11.59
C ASN A 108 45.07 -8.82 -11.87
N LEU A 109 46.07 -8.00 -12.22
CA LEU A 109 45.84 -6.58 -12.55
C LEU A 109 45.14 -6.39 -13.90
N ILE A 110 45.41 -7.26 -14.88
CA ILE A 110 44.83 -7.21 -16.24
C ILE A 110 43.47 -7.89 -16.30
N ASN A 111 43.09 -8.68 -15.28
CA ASN A 111 41.80 -9.34 -15.24
C ASN A 111 40.67 -8.29 -15.27
N PRO A 112 39.76 -8.29 -16.30
CA PRO A 112 38.74 -7.25 -16.44
C PRO A 112 37.81 -7.12 -15.23
N THR A 113 37.50 -8.23 -14.58
CA THR A 113 36.61 -8.24 -13.40
C THR A 113 37.30 -7.68 -12.16
N LEU A 114 38.59 -8.04 -11.96
CA LEU A 114 39.36 -7.51 -10.82
C LEU A 114 39.80 -6.05 -11.06
N ASN A 115 40.05 -5.69 -12.32
CA ASN A 115 40.41 -4.33 -12.69
C ASN A 115 39.21 -3.38 -12.52
N LYS A 116 37.98 -3.75 -12.97
CA LYS A 116 36.77 -2.99 -12.69
C LYS A 116 36.55 -2.77 -11.19
N ARG A 117 36.73 -3.82 -10.37
CA ARG A 117 36.65 -3.70 -8.90
C ARG A 117 37.70 -2.78 -8.28
N ALA A 118 38.94 -2.83 -8.77
CA ALA A 118 40.01 -1.97 -8.27
C ALA A 118 39.76 -0.52 -8.63
N LEU A 119 39.36 -0.24 -9.87
CA LEU A 119 39.00 1.09 -10.36
C LEU A 119 37.78 1.64 -9.60
N ALA A 120 36.73 0.82 -9.41
CA ALA A 120 35.57 1.23 -8.65
C ALA A 120 35.88 1.55 -7.17
N ASN A 121 36.83 0.83 -6.59
CA ASN A 121 37.25 1.08 -5.21
C ASN A 121 38.12 2.33 -5.05
N SER A 122 38.99 2.62 -6.00
CA SER A 122 39.86 3.80 -5.96
C SER A 122 39.13 5.09 -6.35
N GLN A 123 38.18 4.99 -7.23
CA GLN A 123 37.45 6.13 -7.78
C GLN A 123 36.05 6.29 -7.17
N LEU A 124 35.68 5.49 -6.15
CA LEU A 124 34.33 5.49 -5.58
C LEU A 124 33.87 6.88 -5.12
N LYS A 125 34.75 7.61 -4.45
CA LYS A 125 34.49 8.99 -4.02
C LYS A 125 34.23 9.92 -5.23
N ASP A 126 35.03 9.79 -6.26
CA ASP A 126 34.95 10.59 -7.46
C ASP A 126 33.68 10.26 -8.25
N VAL A 127 33.34 8.99 -8.34
CA VAL A 127 32.08 8.52 -8.93
C VAL A 127 30.87 9.11 -8.17
N LEU A 128 30.84 9.04 -6.85
CA LEU A 128 29.75 9.63 -6.06
C LEU A 128 29.69 11.15 -6.25
N LYS A 129 30.84 11.79 -6.34
CA LYS A 129 30.94 13.24 -6.56
C LYS A 129 30.37 13.63 -7.92
N GLU A 130 30.77 12.93 -8.99
CA GLU A 130 30.26 13.15 -10.35
C GLU A 130 28.75 12.94 -10.41
N GLN A 131 28.23 11.89 -9.76
CA GLN A 131 26.80 11.61 -9.70
C GLN A 131 26.04 12.72 -8.97
N VAL A 132 26.60 13.27 -7.87
CA VAL A 132 25.99 14.40 -7.16
C VAL A 132 26.06 15.68 -8.00
N GLU A 133 27.16 15.93 -8.70
CA GLU A 133 27.30 17.10 -9.58
C GLU A 133 26.33 17.04 -10.76
N GLU A 134 26.06 15.85 -11.30
CA GLU A 134 25.14 15.64 -12.42
C GLU A 134 23.66 15.64 -11.98
N LYS A 135 23.32 14.98 -10.86
CA LYS A 135 21.95 14.69 -10.47
C LYS A 135 21.44 15.49 -9.27
N GLY A 136 22.30 16.21 -8.59
CA GLY A 136 21.99 16.98 -7.39
C GLY A 136 21.94 16.09 -6.15
N HIS A 137 20.80 15.45 -5.88
CA HIS A 137 20.59 14.66 -4.67
C HIS A 137 20.48 13.17 -5.01
N ILE A 138 21.39 12.34 -4.50
CA ILE A 138 21.44 10.91 -4.83
C ILE A 138 21.19 10.01 -3.62
N ASP A 139 20.44 8.91 -3.82
CA ASP A 139 20.26 7.86 -2.83
C ASP A 139 21.54 7.01 -2.74
N VAL A 140 22.18 7.04 -1.58
CA VAL A 140 23.38 6.25 -1.26
C VAL A 140 23.09 5.26 -0.13
N GLY A 141 21.83 4.91 0.10
CA GLY A 141 21.39 3.99 1.13
C GLY A 141 21.70 2.52 0.85
N LYS A 142 21.20 1.67 1.74
CA LYS A 142 21.41 0.22 1.69
C LYS A 142 21.08 -0.38 0.32
N GLY A 143 21.99 -1.21 -0.21
CA GLY A 143 21.88 -1.86 -1.52
C GLY A 143 22.71 -1.14 -2.61
N VAL A 144 23.01 0.15 -2.44
CA VAL A 144 23.87 0.91 -3.37
C VAL A 144 25.29 0.35 -3.41
N GLU A 145 25.77 -0.21 -2.29
CA GLU A 145 27.05 -0.94 -2.25
C GLU A 145 27.07 -2.12 -3.22
N GLN A 146 25.93 -2.75 -3.50
CA GLN A 146 25.84 -3.84 -4.48
C GLN A 146 25.85 -3.31 -5.92
N GLN A 147 25.18 -2.18 -6.18
CA GLN A 147 25.21 -1.52 -7.49
C GLN A 147 26.64 -1.09 -7.85
N LEU A 148 27.36 -0.51 -6.89
CA LEU A 148 28.73 -0.05 -7.06
C LEU A 148 29.75 -1.18 -6.93
N MET A 149 29.34 -2.42 -6.66
CA MET A 149 30.20 -3.59 -6.45
C MET A 149 31.29 -3.37 -5.37
N VAL A 150 30.95 -2.62 -4.33
CA VAL A 150 31.83 -2.33 -3.18
C VAL A 150 31.24 -2.91 -1.89
N SER A 151 32.03 -2.94 -0.82
CA SER A 151 31.50 -3.29 0.50
C SER A 151 30.75 -2.09 1.12
N ASP A 152 29.75 -2.38 1.95
CA ASP A 152 29.01 -1.36 2.73
C ASP A 152 29.96 -0.44 3.54
N THR A 153 31.04 -1.03 4.08
CA THR A 153 32.07 -0.27 4.81
C THR A 153 32.77 0.73 3.91
N LYS A 154 33.12 0.35 2.68
CA LYS A 154 33.81 1.24 1.73
C LYS A 154 32.88 2.36 1.24
N LEU A 155 31.61 2.04 0.95
CA LEU A 155 30.64 3.04 0.57
C LEU A 155 30.45 4.10 1.68
N LYS A 156 30.24 3.66 2.91
CA LYS A 156 30.11 4.56 4.07
C LYS A 156 31.38 5.40 4.30
N GLN A 157 32.54 4.83 4.06
CA GLN A 157 33.81 5.53 4.14
C GLN A 157 33.93 6.63 3.08
N ALA A 158 33.60 6.32 1.83
CA ALA A 158 33.60 7.31 0.75
C ALA A 158 32.60 8.45 1.03
N ILE A 159 31.40 8.13 1.51
CA ILE A 159 30.41 9.12 1.90
C ILE A 159 30.93 10.02 3.03
N LYS A 160 31.55 9.43 4.07
CA LYS A 160 32.12 10.22 5.16
C LYS A 160 33.23 11.15 4.67
N ASN A 161 34.05 10.72 3.74
CA ASN A 161 35.08 11.58 3.13
C ASN A 161 34.44 12.77 2.37
N LEU A 162 33.33 12.54 1.70
CA LEU A 162 32.58 13.60 1.02
C LEU A 162 31.90 14.56 2.01
N GLU A 163 31.42 14.07 3.16
CA GLU A 163 30.94 14.95 4.23
C GLU A 163 32.05 15.87 4.76
N GLU A 164 33.29 15.37 4.89
CA GLU A 164 34.46 16.16 5.26
C GLU A 164 34.84 17.21 4.19
N GLU A 165 34.48 16.97 2.92
CA GLU A 165 34.62 17.92 1.80
C GLU A 165 33.43 18.91 1.70
N GLY A 166 32.48 18.85 2.65
CA GLY A 166 31.35 19.76 2.72
C GLY A 166 30.07 19.28 2.04
N TYR A 167 30.04 18.05 1.51
CA TYR A 167 28.80 17.43 1.00
C TYR A 167 27.84 17.14 2.16
N VAL A 168 26.55 17.20 1.91
CA VAL A 168 25.52 17.07 2.96
C VAL A 168 24.85 15.71 2.88
N VAL A 169 24.86 14.98 4.00
CA VAL A 169 24.14 13.72 4.13
C VAL A 169 22.84 13.93 4.90
N SER A 170 21.72 13.51 4.31
CA SER A 170 20.38 13.62 4.86
C SER A 170 19.71 12.26 4.96
N TYR A 171 18.73 12.12 5.88
CA TYR A 171 18.03 10.86 6.14
C TYR A 171 16.51 11.05 6.06
N PRO A 172 15.93 11.48 4.92
CA PRO A 172 14.50 11.60 4.78
C PRO A 172 13.81 10.24 4.95
N ARG A 173 12.56 10.30 5.44
CA ARG A 173 11.71 9.12 5.60
C ARG A 173 10.61 9.14 4.59
N VAL A 174 10.60 8.16 3.71
CA VAL A 174 9.60 7.97 2.65
C VAL A 174 8.58 6.94 3.11
N GLU A 175 7.30 7.24 2.92
CA GLU A 175 6.24 6.27 3.22
C GLU A 175 6.29 5.11 2.23
N GLN A 176 6.26 3.90 2.76
CA GLN A 176 6.09 2.69 1.94
C GLN A 176 4.63 2.55 1.55
N MET A 177 4.39 2.55 0.25
CA MET A 177 3.06 2.44 -0.30
C MET A 177 2.39 1.13 0.12
N GLY A 178 1.16 1.24 0.65
CA GLY A 178 0.33 0.09 1.02
C GLY A 178 0.65 -0.58 2.37
N THR A 179 1.68 -0.14 3.10
CA THR A 179 2.07 -0.78 4.37
C THR A 179 1.94 0.11 5.60
N GLY A 180 1.80 1.43 5.44
CA GLY A 180 1.83 2.40 6.53
C GLY A 180 3.19 2.59 7.20
N HIS A 181 4.22 1.86 6.77
CA HIS A 181 5.60 1.99 7.27
C HIS A 181 6.35 3.10 6.55
N LYS A 182 7.49 3.52 7.12
CA LYS A 182 8.41 4.49 6.51
C LYS A 182 9.77 3.86 6.30
N THR A 183 10.32 4.06 5.11
CA THR A 183 11.70 3.70 4.79
C THR A 183 12.59 4.93 4.92
N THR A 184 13.75 4.80 5.56
CA THR A 184 14.76 5.85 5.59
C THR A 184 15.61 5.75 4.32
N VAL A 185 15.72 6.85 3.59
CA VAL A 185 16.63 7.01 2.47
C VAL A 185 17.87 7.75 2.96
N MET A 186 19.06 7.30 2.60
CA MET A 186 20.29 8.02 2.88
C MET A 186 20.67 8.80 1.63
N VAL A 187 20.65 10.12 1.69
CA VAL A 187 20.82 11.00 0.54
C VAL A 187 22.11 11.80 0.67
N LEU A 188 22.93 11.74 -0.36
CA LEU A 188 24.11 12.58 -0.52
C LEU A 188 23.78 13.76 -1.44
N SER A 189 24.10 14.97 -0.99
CA SER A 189 23.75 16.23 -1.65
C SER A 189 24.97 17.12 -1.85
N PRO A 190 24.96 18.09 -2.80
CA PRO A 190 26.07 19.02 -3.04
C PRO A 190 26.45 19.83 -1.81
N PRO A 191 27.68 20.36 -1.75
CA PRO A 191 28.09 21.31 -0.72
C PRO A 191 27.15 22.54 -0.67
N GLY A 192 26.85 23.01 0.55
CA GLY A 192 25.99 24.18 0.74
C GLY A 192 24.49 23.89 0.69
N THR A 193 24.05 22.66 0.47
CA THR A 193 22.63 22.29 0.53
C THR A 193 22.09 22.52 1.95
N PRO A 194 20.98 23.30 2.13
CA PRO A 194 20.41 23.50 3.45
C PRO A 194 19.97 22.18 4.08
N LYS A 195 20.18 22.01 5.40
CA LYS A 195 19.90 20.75 6.11
C LYS A 195 18.47 20.21 5.90
N ASN A 196 17.50 21.09 5.71
CA ASN A 196 16.08 20.71 5.55
C ASN A 196 15.64 20.66 4.09
N TYR A 197 16.51 20.94 3.14
CA TYR A 197 16.13 21.01 1.72
C TYR A 197 15.55 19.71 1.22
N VAL A 198 16.29 18.62 1.35
CA VAL A 198 15.92 17.29 0.84
C VAL A 198 14.64 16.77 1.49
N TYR A 199 14.35 17.13 2.74
CA TYR A 199 13.11 16.72 3.42
C TYR A 199 11.86 17.34 2.81
N ASN A 200 12.00 18.52 2.20
CA ASN A 200 10.90 19.25 1.54
C ASN A 200 10.83 18.96 0.03
N HIS A 201 11.92 18.46 -0.56
CA HIS A 201 12.07 18.22 -2.00
C HIS A 201 12.50 16.76 -2.26
N MET A 202 11.77 15.79 -1.67
CA MET A 202 12.09 14.37 -1.83
C MET A 202 11.93 13.88 -3.27
N GLU A 203 11.18 14.60 -4.09
CA GLU A 203 11.02 14.38 -5.53
C GLU A 203 12.30 14.59 -6.33
N GLU A 204 13.28 15.31 -5.79
CA GLU A 204 14.57 15.56 -6.42
C GLU A 204 15.61 14.46 -6.12
N ILE A 205 15.30 13.50 -5.26
CA ILE A 205 16.21 12.39 -4.95
C ILE A 205 16.26 11.44 -6.15
N ARG A 206 17.47 11.17 -6.62
CA ARG A 206 17.74 10.30 -7.77
C ARG A 206 18.51 9.06 -7.35
N MET A 207 18.42 8.00 -8.15
CA MET A 207 19.30 6.84 -8.04
C MET A 207 20.69 7.16 -8.56
N ILE A 208 21.67 6.44 -8.01
CA ILE A 208 22.96 6.29 -8.66
C ILE A 208 22.78 5.47 -9.93
N ASP A 209 23.36 5.90 -11.05
CA ASP A 209 23.42 5.08 -12.25
C ASP A 209 24.16 3.80 -11.96
N ASP A 210 23.65 2.69 -12.45
CA ASP A 210 24.36 1.43 -12.40
C ASP A 210 25.55 1.54 -13.37
N ILE A 211 26.70 1.81 -12.82
CA ILE A 211 27.97 1.96 -13.57
C ILE A 211 28.36 0.65 -14.27
N TYR A 212 27.70 -0.44 -13.90
CA TYR A 212 27.97 -1.80 -14.36
C TYR A 212 26.78 -2.46 -15.06
N ALA A 213 25.61 -1.83 -15.09
CA ALA A 213 24.53 -2.22 -15.96
C ALA A 213 24.85 -1.76 -17.39
N GLU A 214 24.68 -2.64 -18.35
CA GLU A 214 24.65 -2.22 -19.75
C GLU A 214 23.61 -1.10 -19.89
N PRO A 215 23.93 -0.02 -20.61
CA PRO A 215 22.98 1.05 -20.82
C PRO A 215 21.77 0.46 -21.53
N GLY A 216 20.69 0.21 -20.78
CA GLY A 216 19.39 0.00 -21.36
C GLY A 216 18.98 1.29 -22.05
N GLU A 217 18.35 1.21 -23.19
CA GLU A 217 17.94 2.34 -24.05
C GLU A 217 17.05 3.39 -23.37
N ASN A 218 16.73 3.20 -22.13
CA ASN A 218 15.93 4.10 -21.32
C ASN A 218 16.82 4.70 -20.22
N GLY A 219 17.46 5.81 -20.54
CA GLY A 219 17.85 6.74 -19.50
C GLY A 219 16.67 6.89 -18.54
N LEU A 220 16.92 6.86 -17.23
CA LEU A 220 15.92 6.88 -16.17
C LEU A 220 14.91 8.03 -16.37
N SER A 221 13.94 7.81 -17.26
CA SER A 221 12.76 8.64 -17.36
C SER A 221 11.84 8.24 -16.23
N TYR A 222 11.83 9.03 -15.16
CA TYR A 222 11.00 8.80 -13.98
C TYR A 222 9.50 8.92 -14.27
N PHE A 223 9.13 9.37 -15.46
CA PHE A 223 7.76 9.48 -15.92
C PHE A 223 7.64 8.89 -17.31
N LYS A 224 7.15 7.66 -17.39
CA LYS A 224 6.63 7.07 -18.63
C LYS A 224 5.15 7.35 -18.85
N MET A 225 4.49 8.10 -17.98
CA MET A 225 3.13 8.55 -18.27
C MET A 225 3.22 9.71 -19.26
N HIS A 226 2.79 9.44 -20.46
CA HIS A 226 2.60 10.45 -21.49
C HIS A 226 1.34 11.26 -21.19
N PRO A 227 1.23 12.51 -21.68
CA PRO A 227 -0.05 13.19 -21.72
C PRO A 227 -1.09 12.30 -22.40
N PRO A 228 -2.33 12.18 -21.89
CA PRO A 228 -3.33 11.31 -22.49
C PRO A 228 -3.70 11.80 -23.89
N GLU A 229 -3.89 10.86 -24.83
CA GLU A 229 -4.40 11.15 -26.14
C GLU A 229 -5.77 11.82 -26.09
N GLN A 230 -5.97 12.82 -26.93
CA GLN A 230 -7.21 13.59 -26.98
C GLN A 230 -8.13 13.03 -28.04
N VAL A 231 -9.27 12.52 -27.62
CA VAL A 231 -10.31 12.09 -28.58
C VAL A 231 -11.06 13.32 -29.12
N ASP A 232 -11.26 13.37 -30.42
CA ASP A 232 -12.07 14.41 -31.03
C ASP A 232 -13.54 14.27 -30.61
N LEU A 233 -14.19 15.38 -30.26
CA LEU A 233 -15.61 15.40 -29.87
C LEU A 233 -16.54 14.87 -30.95
N SER A 234 -16.15 14.95 -32.23
CA SER A 234 -16.92 14.40 -33.33
C SER A 234 -17.08 12.88 -33.25
N ARG A 235 -16.16 12.17 -32.62
CA ARG A 235 -16.21 10.72 -32.38
C ARG A 235 -17.13 10.33 -31.20
N VAL A 236 -17.60 11.31 -30.40
CA VAL A 236 -18.45 11.08 -29.25
C VAL A 236 -19.91 11.38 -29.56
N GLU A 237 -20.79 10.45 -29.29
CA GLU A 237 -22.24 10.64 -29.24
C GLU A 237 -22.65 10.87 -27.78
N ILE A 238 -23.30 11.98 -27.51
CA ILE A 238 -23.82 12.25 -26.15
C ILE A 238 -25.31 11.90 -26.16
N LYS A 239 -25.71 11.02 -25.24
CA LYS A 239 -27.11 10.74 -24.94
C LYS A 239 -27.51 11.54 -23.71
N TYR A 240 -28.61 12.25 -23.80
CA TYR A 240 -29.15 13.16 -22.77
C TYR A 240 -30.38 12.55 -22.06
N VAL A 241 -30.83 13.23 -21.01
CA VAL A 241 -32.03 12.80 -20.26
C VAL A 241 -33.24 12.66 -21.18
N GLU A 242 -33.39 13.53 -22.18
CA GLU A 242 -34.45 13.49 -23.18
C GLU A 242 -34.37 12.24 -24.10
N ASP A 243 -33.18 11.66 -24.21
CA ASP A 243 -32.95 10.42 -24.96
C ASP A 243 -33.06 9.17 -24.06
N GLY A 244 -33.50 9.33 -22.80
CA GLY A 244 -33.57 8.22 -21.83
C GLY A 244 -32.26 7.85 -21.20
N ALA A 245 -31.23 8.66 -21.35
CA ALA A 245 -29.87 8.36 -20.88
C ALA A 245 -29.73 8.20 -19.34
N LYS A 246 -30.72 8.68 -18.57
CA LYS A 246 -30.70 8.55 -17.11
C LYS A 246 -30.55 7.10 -16.63
N ALA A 247 -31.06 6.13 -17.40
CA ALA A 247 -30.95 4.70 -17.07
C ALA A 247 -29.50 4.16 -17.13
N LYS A 248 -28.62 4.81 -17.88
CA LYS A 248 -27.22 4.42 -18.13
C LYS A 248 -26.22 5.51 -17.73
N ASP A 249 -26.61 6.48 -16.89
CA ASP A 249 -25.70 7.56 -16.45
C ASP A 249 -24.43 6.99 -15.83
N GLY A 250 -23.26 7.43 -16.33
CA GLY A 250 -21.96 6.92 -15.90
C GLY A 250 -21.39 5.76 -16.74
N ILE A 251 -22.13 5.29 -17.74
CA ILE A 251 -21.64 4.30 -18.71
C ILE A 251 -21.03 5.01 -19.93
N ILE A 252 -19.94 4.42 -20.44
CA ILE A 252 -19.26 4.80 -21.67
C ILE A 252 -19.29 3.57 -22.57
N GLU A 253 -20.11 3.57 -23.61
CA GLU A 253 -20.13 2.48 -24.57
C GLU A 253 -19.09 2.75 -25.67
N LEU A 254 -18.24 1.75 -25.95
CA LEU A 254 -17.14 1.81 -26.91
C LEU A 254 -17.43 0.91 -28.10
N ARG A 255 -17.06 1.38 -29.31
CA ARG A 255 -17.06 0.55 -30.51
C ARG A 255 -15.97 -0.51 -30.41
N LYS A 256 -16.35 -1.78 -30.57
CA LYS A 256 -15.41 -2.88 -30.56
C LYS A 256 -14.47 -2.83 -31.77
N GLY A 257 -13.19 -3.14 -31.57
CA GLY A 257 -12.16 -3.20 -32.61
C GLY A 257 -11.55 -1.85 -33.00
N VAL A 258 -11.83 -0.78 -32.26
CA VAL A 258 -11.16 0.51 -32.41
C VAL A 258 -9.92 0.49 -31.56
N GLN A 259 -8.74 0.51 -32.17
CA GLN A 259 -7.45 0.24 -31.51
C GLN A 259 -7.10 1.22 -30.39
N ASP A 260 -7.32 2.52 -30.57
CA ASP A 260 -7.07 3.53 -29.55
C ASP A 260 -8.08 3.50 -28.37
N LEU A 261 -9.19 2.75 -28.51
CA LEU A 261 -10.25 2.58 -27.51
C LEU A 261 -10.36 1.16 -26.97
N ASP A 262 -9.31 0.37 -27.08
CA ASP A 262 -9.30 -1.03 -26.65
C ASP A 262 -9.13 -1.14 -25.12
N LEU A 263 -9.96 -1.98 -24.49
CA LEU A 263 -9.88 -2.30 -23.06
C LEU A 263 -8.91 -3.48 -22.75
N GLY A 264 -8.21 -4.00 -23.76
CA GLY A 264 -7.39 -5.21 -23.68
C GLY A 264 -8.25 -6.46 -23.44
N ASP A 265 -7.84 -7.30 -22.48
CA ASP A 265 -8.55 -8.54 -22.13
C ASP A 265 -9.84 -8.30 -21.29
N SER A 266 -10.19 -7.04 -21.01
CA SER A 266 -11.31 -6.70 -20.14
C SER A 266 -12.60 -6.46 -20.94
N ASN A 267 -13.73 -7.00 -20.47
CA ASN A 267 -15.06 -6.67 -21.01
C ASN A 267 -15.57 -5.31 -20.50
N TYR A 268 -15.10 -4.90 -19.33
CA TYR A 268 -15.47 -3.63 -18.68
C TYR A 268 -14.29 -3.07 -17.89
N ALA A 269 -14.20 -1.75 -17.86
CA ALA A 269 -13.18 -1.05 -17.09
C ALA A 269 -13.67 0.33 -16.63
N GLN A 270 -13.18 0.79 -15.48
CA GLN A 270 -13.33 2.19 -15.07
C GLN A 270 -12.24 3.01 -15.75
N VAL A 271 -12.64 3.96 -16.59
CA VAL A 271 -11.72 4.70 -17.45
C VAL A 271 -11.82 6.21 -17.29
N ARG A 272 -10.80 6.89 -17.81
CA ARG A 272 -10.79 8.31 -18.14
C ARG A 272 -10.40 8.45 -19.60
N ILE A 273 -11.17 9.22 -20.38
CA ILE A 273 -10.89 9.50 -21.79
C ILE A 273 -10.85 11.00 -21.95
N ALA A 274 -9.70 11.54 -22.34
CA ALA A 274 -9.53 12.96 -22.60
C ALA A 274 -10.21 13.33 -23.93
N VAL A 275 -11.00 14.40 -23.95
CA VAL A 275 -11.77 14.79 -25.13
C VAL A 275 -11.69 16.30 -25.37
N GLY A 276 -11.56 16.69 -26.63
CA GLY A 276 -11.63 18.08 -27.08
C GLY A 276 -10.61 19.02 -26.42
N GLY A 277 -9.49 18.52 -25.94
CA GLY A 277 -8.40 19.30 -25.34
C GLY A 277 -8.68 19.93 -23.98
N LYS A 278 -9.93 19.91 -23.51
CA LYS A 278 -10.35 20.62 -22.28
C LYS A 278 -11.11 19.72 -21.30
N TYR A 279 -11.73 18.68 -21.78
CA TYR A 279 -12.63 17.84 -21.02
C TYR A 279 -12.15 16.38 -20.93
N TYR A 280 -12.76 15.62 -20.05
CA TYR A 280 -12.61 14.17 -20.02
C TYR A 280 -13.93 13.48 -19.65
N LEU A 281 -14.13 12.28 -20.21
CA LEU A 281 -15.19 11.36 -19.82
C LEU A 281 -14.74 10.56 -18.62
N LYS A 282 -15.66 10.36 -17.67
CA LYS A 282 -15.46 9.54 -16.48
C LYS A 282 -16.59 8.52 -16.42
N GLY A 283 -16.30 7.25 -16.39
CA GLY A 283 -17.33 6.23 -16.27
C GLY A 283 -16.80 4.80 -16.33
N MET A 284 -17.75 3.87 -16.39
CA MET A 284 -17.50 2.48 -16.72
C MET A 284 -17.59 2.29 -18.23
N ALA A 285 -16.47 1.91 -18.84
CA ALA A 285 -16.41 1.58 -20.26
C ALA A 285 -16.85 0.13 -20.47
N VAL A 286 -17.67 -0.09 -21.49
CA VAL A 286 -18.18 -1.40 -21.95
C VAL A 286 -18.26 -1.39 -23.47
N TYR A 287 -18.20 -2.54 -24.11
CA TYR A 287 -18.37 -2.63 -25.57
C TYR A 287 -19.83 -2.71 -25.98
N THR A 288 -20.14 -2.12 -27.15
CA THR A 288 -21.41 -2.28 -27.83
C THR A 288 -21.21 -2.24 -29.34
N ASP A 289 -22.12 -2.91 -30.07
CA ASP A 289 -22.19 -2.85 -31.55
C ASP A 289 -23.16 -1.76 -32.03
N ASP A 290 -23.94 -1.15 -31.13
CA ASP A 290 -25.03 -0.20 -31.44
C ASP A 290 -24.55 1.27 -31.48
N ILE A 291 -23.35 1.52 -31.99
CA ILE A 291 -22.81 2.89 -32.11
C ILE A 291 -23.11 3.45 -33.49
N PRO A 292 -23.66 4.68 -33.60
CA PRO A 292 -23.96 5.31 -34.89
C PRO A 292 -22.75 5.41 -35.82
N PRO A 293 -22.91 5.35 -37.13
CA PRO A 293 -21.82 5.55 -38.09
C PRO A 293 -21.09 6.88 -37.85
N GLY A 294 -19.75 6.84 -37.90
CA GLY A 294 -18.89 8.00 -37.66
C GLY A 294 -18.68 8.36 -36.20
N LYS A 295 -19.24 7.56 -35.26
CA LYS A 295 -18.99 7.67 -33.82
C LYS A 295 -18.29 6.41 -33.33
N ASP A 296 -17.49 6.55 -32.26
CA ASP A 296 -16.78 5.43 -31.61
C ASP A 296 -17.12 5.31 -30.13
N ILE A 297 -17.70 6.34 -29.55
CA ILE A 297 -18.06 6.44 -28.13
C ILE A 297 -19.51 6.92 -28.00
N ILE A 298 -20.30 6.24 -27.14
CA ILE A 298 -21.56 6.80 -26.61
C ILE A 298 -21.32 7.13 -25.13
N PHE A 299 -21.58 8.38 -24.76
CA PHE A 299 -21.54 8.84 -23.37
C PHE A 299 -22.95 9.17 -22.90
N TYR A 300 -23.36 8.55 -21.82
CA TYR A 300 -24.69 8.76 -21.22
C TYR A 300 -24.61 9.79 -20.09
N SER A 301 -25.48 10.81 -20.16
CA SER A 301 -25.56 11.89 -19.18
C SER A 301 -27.00 12.08 -18.71
N LYS A 302 -27.19 12.22 -17.41
CA LYS A 302 -28.50 12.62 -16.83
C LYS A 302 -28.83 14.10 -17.02
N LYS A 303 -27.98 14.85 -17.74
CA LYS A 303 -28.15 16.27 -18.04
C LYS A 303 -29.04 16.46 -19.26
N SER A 304 -29.63 17.69 -19.38
CA SER A 304 -30.40 18.09 -20.56
C SER A 304 -29.50 18.53 -21.72
N LYS A 305 -29.99 18.41 -22.94
CA LYS A 305 -29.33 18.93 -24.15
C LYS A 305 -29.02 20.44 -24.12
N ASN A 306 -29.76 21.18 -23.30
CA ASN A 306 -29.61 22.63 -23.16
C ASN A 306 -28.51 23.02 -22.14
N GLU A 307 -27.94 22.06 -21.43
CA GLU A 307 -26.85 22.36 -20.49
C GLU A 307 -25.50 22.50 -21.22
N PRO A 308 -24.64 23.42 -20.75
CA PRO A 308 -23.32 23.60 -21.34
C PRO A 308 -22.43 22.36 -21.15
N LEU A 309 -21.48 22.16 -22.03
CA LEU A 309 -20.55 21.03 -21.96
C LEU A 309 -19.76 20.98 -20.63
N ASP A 310 -19.53 22.11 -19.98
CA ASP A 310 -18.89 22.23 -18.68
C ASP A 310 -19.67 21.52 -17.55
N GLU A 311 -20.98 21.32 -17.71
CA GLU A 311 -21.86 20.62 -16.78
C GLU A 311 -22.02 19.13 -17.15
N ILE A 312 -21.73 18.77 -18.39
CA ILE A 312 -21.85 17.41 -18.92
C ILE A 312 -20.53 16.64 -18.72
N PHE A 313 -19.44 17.26 -19.09
CA PHE A 313 -18.11 16.67 -18.99
C PHE A 313 -17.33 17.17 -17.76
N LYS A 314 -16.30 16.45 -17.37
CA LYS A 314 -15.33 16.91 -16.38
C LYS A 314 -14.22 17.71 -17.06
N LYS A 315 -13.75 18.78 -16.41
CA LYS A 315 -12.62 19.59 -16.90
C LYS A 315 -11.30 18.92 -16.61
N GLN A 316 -10.38 18.97 -17.57
CA GLN A 316 -9.00 18.54 -17.37
C GLN A 316 -8.24 19.56 -16.51
N ASP A 317 -7.30 19.06 -15.69
CA ASP A 317 -6.29 19.88 -15.04
C ASP A 317 -5.11 20.10 -15.99
N LEU A 318 -5.12 21.22 -16.70
CA LEU A 318 -4.12 21.56 -17.70
C LEU A 318 -2.74 21.89 -17.11
N GLU A 319 -2.64 22.11 -15.79
CA GLU A 319 -1.36 22.30 -15.09
C GLU A 319 -0.65 20.97 -14.79
N ASN A 320 -1.36 19.85 -14.93
CA ASN A 320 -0.82 18.51 -14.80
C ASN A 320 -1.07 17.68 -16.07
N PRO A 321 -0.39 17.98 -17.18
CA PRO A 321 -0.71 17.40 -18.49
C PRO A 321 -0.53 15.89 -18.57
N THR A 322 0.34 15.30 -17.74
CA THR A 322 0.54 13.83 -17.70
C THR A 322 -0.55 13.09 -16.93
N ASN A 323 -1.27 13.78 -16.03
CA ASN A 323 -2.43 13.22 -15.33
C ASN A 323 -3.49 14.28 -15.04
N PRO A 324 -4.24 14.71 -16.07
CA PRO A 324 -5.19 15.82 -15.92
C PRO A 324 -6.52 15.43 -15.26
N PHE A 325 -6.64 14.22 -14.70
CA PHE A 325 -7.92 13.66 -14.26
C PHE A 325 -8.16 13.73 -12.75
N GLY A 326 -7.19 14.21 -11.95
CA GLY A 326 -7.30 14.27 -10.49
C GLY A 326 -7.44 12.88 -9.80
N THR A 327 -7.11 11.80 -10.50
CA THR A 327 -7.16 10.42 -9.98
C THR A 327 -5.95 9.62 -10.42
N SER A 328 -5.66 8.51 -9.72
CA SER A 328 -4.61 7.59 -10.15
C SER A 328 -5.03 6.83 -11.40
N ILE A 329 -4.23 6.90 -12.43
CA ILE A 329 -4.33 6.05 -13.60
C ILE A 329 -3.47 4.81 -13.35
N LYS A 330 -4.03 3.63 -13.54
CA LYS A 330 -3.33 2.35 -13.38
C LYS A 330 -2.36 2.15 -14.54
N LYS A 331 -2.84 2.34 -15.74
CA LYS A 331 -2.07 2.32 -16.98
C LYS A 331 -2.80 3.08 -18.10
N GLN A 332 -2.06 3.48 -19.11
CA GLN A 332 -2.57 3.85 -20.42
C GLN A 332 -2.54 2.60 -21.30
N ASN A 333 -3.56 2.37 -22.11
CA ASN A 333 -3.51 1.34 -23.13
C ASN A 333 -2.88 1.91 -24.39
N ASP A 334 -1.83 1.27 -24.84
CA ASP A 334 -1.12 1.58 -26.06
C ASP A 334 -1.38 0.46 -27.07
N TRP A 335 -1.16 0.75 -28.32
CA TRP A 335 -1.31 -0.20 -29.39
C TRP A 335 -0.16 -0.12 -30.39
N VAL A 336 0.05 -1.16 -31.17
CA VAL A 336 1.11 -1.23 -32.17
C VAL A 336 0.45 -1.42 -33.53
N ASP A 337 0.84 -0.60 -34.49
CA ASP A 337 0.33 -0.73 -35.85
C ASP A 337 0.97 -1.88 -36.65
N GLU A 338 0.55 -2.07 -37.90
CA GLU A 338 1.05 -3.13 -38.77
C GLU A 338 2.53 -2.96 -39.13
N ASP A 339 3.05 -1.74 -39.03
CA ASP A 339 4.48 -1.40 -39.24
C ASP A 339 5.33 -1.56 -37.99
N GLY A 340 4.75 -1.97 -36.85
CA GLY A 340 5.42 -2.13 -35.58
C GLY A 340 5.63 -0.83 -34.81
N VAL A 341 5.00 0.27 -35.19
CA VAL A 341 5.08 1.55 -34.53
C VAL A 341 4.13 1.58 -33.31
N HIS A 342 4.66 1.99 -32.18
CA HIS A 342 3.89 2.17 -30.96
C HIS A 342 3.10 3.47 -30.97
N HIS A 343 1.79 3.35 -30.82
CA HIS A 343 0.86 4.45 -30.66
C HIS A 343 0.26 4.42 -29.27
N GLN A 344 -0.03 5.60 -28.75
CA GLN A 344 -0.66 5.74 -27.46
C GLN A 344 -2.19 5.59 -27.62
N GLY A 345 -2.80 4.79 -26.74
CA GLY A 345 -4.25 4.65 -26.69
C GLY A 345 -4.93 5.80 -25.95
N ALA A 346 -6.17 6.07 -26.29
CA ALA A 346 -6.97 7.08 -25.62
C ALA A 346 -7.55 6.59 -24.28
N ILE A 347 -7.47 5.30 -23.99
CA ILE A 347 -7.97 4.69 -22.75
C ILE A 347 -6.98 4.85 -21.62
N ASN A 348 -7.39 5.55 -20.56
CA ASN A 348 -6.63 5.68 -19.32
C ASN A 348 -7.35 4.89 -18.23
N LEU A 349 -6.78 3.74 -17.85
CA LEU A 349 -7.38 2.78 -16.93
C LEU A 349 -7.21 3.20 -15.48
N VAL A 350 -8.33 3.28 -14.76
CA VAL A 350 -8.39 3.45 -13.31
C VAL A 350 -8.52 2.10 -12.61
N LYS A 351 -9.41 1.24 -13.13
CA LYS A 351 -9.60 -0.16 -12.73
C LYS A 351 -10.06 -0.98 -13.91
N GLU A 352 -9.63 -2.22 -13.98
CA GLU A 352 -10.05 -3.18 -14.99
C GLU A 352 -10.71 -4.40 -14.35
N GLN A 353 -11.32 -5.23 -15.17
CA GLN A 353 -11.91 -6.51 -14.76
C GLN A 353 -10.95 -7.31 -13.88
N GLY A 354 -11.42 -7.85 -12.76
CA GLY A 354 -10.64 -8.56 -11.76
C GLY A 354 -10.09 -7.69 -10.62
N ASP A 355 -10.04 -6.37 -10.74
CA ASP A 355 -9.52 -5.50 -9.69
C ASP A 355 -10.46 -5.33 -8.49
N TRP A 356 -11.78 -5.43 -8.70
CA TRP A 356 -12.75 -5.29 -7.62
C TRP A 356 -12.79 -6.53 -6.72
N SER A 357 -12.48 -7.71 -7.24
CA SER A 357 -12.42 -8.95 -6.46
C SER A 357 -11.32 -8.96 -5.38
N LYS A 358 -10.32 -8.10 -5.51
CA LYS A 358 -9.19 -7.96 -4.56
C LYS A 358 -9.55 -7.18 -3.30
N GLN A 359 -10.77 -6.68 -3.16
CA GLN A 359 -11.21 -5.95 -1.97
C GLN A 359 -11.43 -6.90 -0.79
N GLN A 360 -11.11 -6.40 0.43
CA GLN A 360 -11.21 -7.20 1.65
C GLN A 360 -12.66 -7.60 1.95
N LEU A 361 -12.90 -8.89 2.14
CA LEU A 361 -14.23 -9.50 2.27
C LEU A 361 -14.71 -9.61 3.73
N ASN A 362 -14.53 -8.57 4.56
CA ASN A 362 -15.07 -8.56 5.92
C ASN A 362 -16.42 -7.83 5.97
N LEU A 363 -17.27 -8.21 6.92
CA LEU A 363 -18.47 -7.45 7.21
C LEU A 363 -18.15 -6.24 8.08
N ALA A 364 -18.67 -5.08 7.70
CA ALA A 364 -18.51 -3.86 8.48
C ALA A 364 -19.41 -3.90 9.72
N SER A 365 -18.87 -3.44 10.86
CA SER A 365 -19.62 -3.37 12.12
C SER A 365 -20.92 -2.57 12.02
N GLN A 366 -20.92 -1.46 11.26
CA GLN A 366 -22.12 -0.64 11.05
C GLN A 366 -23.25 -1.39 10.35
N MET A 367 -22.95 -2.23 9.37
CA MET A 367 -23.95 -3.07 8.71
C MET A 367 -24.46 -4.15 9.67
N LEU A 368 -23.53 -4.89 10.25
CA LEU A 368 -23.86 -6.05 11.07
C LEU A 368 -24.61 -5.67 12.35
N SER A 369 -24.32 -4.49 12.92
CA SER A 369 -25.03 -3.96 14.09
C SER A 369 -26.52 -3.66 13.82
N LYS A 370 -26.92 -3.49 12.57
CA LYS A 370 -28.30 -3.27 12.14
C LYS A 370 -29.03 -4.58 11.82
N GLN A 371 -28.38 -5.71 11.97
CA GLN A 371 -28.92 -7.05 11.83
C GLN A 371 -29.28 -7.66 13.18
N SER A 372 -29.67 -8.93 13.23
CA SER A 372 -29.97 -9.60 14.48
C SER A 372 -28.71 -9.85 15.33
N VAL A 373 -28.84 -9.75 16.65
CA VAL A 373 -27.74 -10.04 17.60
C VAL A 373 -27.19 -11.46 17.42
N PRO A 374 -27.99 -12.52 17.21
CA PRO A 374 -27.48 -13.86 16.96
C PRO A 374 -26.59 -13.92 15.71
N LEU A 375 -26.95 -13.22 14.63
CA LEU A 375 -26.13 -13.17 13.42
C LEU A 375 -24.80 -12.44 13.67
N ALA A 376 -24.84 -11.28 14.34
CA ALA A 376 -23.66 -10.53 14.69
C ALA A 376 -22.71 -11.35 15.57
N LYS A 377 -23.24 -11.98 16.63
CA LYS A 377 -22.47 -12.85 17.52
C LYS A 377 -21.84 -14.00 16.75
N ARG A 378 -22.59 -14.68 15.88
CA ARG A 378 -22.08 -15.79 15.08
C ARG A 378 -20.92 -15.38 14.20
N GLN A 379 -21.01 -14.28 13.44
CA GLN A 379 -19.96 -13.83 12.53
C GLN A 379 -18.70 -13.35 13.28
N LEU A 380 -18.86 -12.75 14.46
CA LEU A 380 -17.74 -12.38 15.33
C LEU A 380 -17.08 -13.61 15.96
N ASP A 381 -17.87 -14.61 16.38
CA ASP A 381 -17.35 -15.87 16.94
C ASP A 381 -16.60 -16.69 15.87
N ILE A 382 -17.05 -16.69 14.61
CA ILE A 382 -16.34 -17.32 13.49
C ILE A 382 -14.98 -16.66 13.27
N ASP A 383 -14.92 -15.31 13.20
CA ASP A 383 -13.64 -14.61 13.04
C ASP A 383 -12.69 -14.90 14.21
N TYR A 384 -13.20 -14.88 15.44
CA TYR A 384 -12.36 -15.17 16.60
C TYR A 384 -11.86 -16.62 16.62
N ALA A 385 -12.70 -17.60 16.30
CA ALA A 385 -12.30 -19.00 16.25
C ALA A 385 -11.23 -19.26 15.18
N ARG A 386 -11.36 -18.62 14.01
CA ARG A 386 -10.33 -18.64 12.96
C ARG A 386 -8.99 -18.12 13.48
N ARG A 387 -9.00 -17.01 14.24
CA ARG A 387 -7.77 -16.45 14.84
C ARG A 387 -7.18 -17.36 15.91
N GLU A 388 -8.00 -18.00 16.73
CA GLU A 388 -7.51 -19.00 17.69
C GLU A 388 -6.82 -20.18 17.00
N ASP A 389 -7.39 -20.66 15.91
CA ASP A 389 -6.79 -21.76 15.14
C ASP A 389 -5.50 -21.32 14.44
N GLU A 390 -5.48 -20.12 13.84
CA GLU A 390 -4.26 -19.52 13.27
C GLU A 390 -3.16 -19.36 14.33
N PHE A 391 -3.50 -18.90 15.54
CA PHE A 391 -2.54 -18.81 16.65
C PHE A 391 -1.94 -20.17 17.01
N ARG A 392 -2.77 -21.22 17.09
CA ARG A 392 -2.29 -22.58 17.35
C ARG A 392 -1.35 -23.08 16.24
N ASP A 393 -1.72 -22.83 14.99
CA ASP A 393 -0.89 -23.22 13.84
C ASP A 393 0.44 -22.48 13.85
N ILE A 394 0.47 -21.17 14.20
CA ILE A 394 1.70 -20.40 14.37
C ILE A 394 2.54 -20.97 15.52
N CYS A 395 1.93 -21.33 16.65
CA CYS A 395 2.63 -21.93 17.78
C CYS A 395 3.27 -23.27 17.45
N ALA A 396 2.68 -24.01 16.53
CA ALA A 396 3.17 -25.31 16.05
C ALA A 396 4.33 -25.21 15.05
N LEU A 397 4.65 -24.02 14.51
CA LEU A 397 5.72 -23.85 13.53
C LEU A 397 7.07 -24.33 14.07
N THR A 398 7.79 -25.11 13.26
CA THR A 398 9.04 -25.78 13.64
C THR A 398 10.26 -24.88 13.62
N ASN A 399 10.20 -23.75 12.87
CA ASN A 399 11.31 -22.83 12.76
C ASN A 399 11.11 -21.60 13.64
N PRO A 400 11.97 -21.33 14.66
CA PRO A 400 11.80 -20.24 15.61
C PRO A 400 11.77 -18.85 14.97
N ALA A 401 12.52 -18.62 13.89
CA ALA A 401 12.56 -17.32 13.23
C ALA A 401 11.26 -17.04 12.45
N VAL A 402 10.73 -18.06 11.79
CA VAL A 402 9.42 -17.98 11.12
C VAL A 402 8.32 -17.78 12.16
N LYS A 403 8.33 -18.60 13.24
CA LYS A 403 7.37 -18.47 14.34
C LYS A 403 7.33 -17.06 14.92
N LYS A 404 8.49 -16.49 15.26
CA LYS A 404 8.59 -15.11 15.77
C LYS A 404 8.03 -14.08 14.79
N LYS A 405 8.35 -14.22 13.49
CA LYS A 405 7.85 -13.31 12.47
C LYS A 405 6.32 -13.39 12.36
N MET A 406 5.77 -14.60 12.35
CA MET A 406 4.31 -14.79 12.26
C MET A 406 3.60 -14.30 13.51
N LEU A 407 4.12 -14.56 14.71
CA LEU A 407 3.56 -14.02 15.97
C LEU A 407 3.53 -12.49 15.98
N ALA A 408 4.58 -11.83 15.49
CA ALA A 408 4.63 -10.37 15.40
C ALA A 408 3.60 -9.78 14.43
N THR A 409 3.31 -10.47 13.32
CA THR A 409 2.26 -10.07 12.38
C THR A 409 0.88 -10.31 12.99
N PHE A 410 0.67 -11.49 13.52
CA PHE A 410 -0.59 -11.93 14.11
C PHE A 410 -1.06 -11.04 15.28
N GLU A 411 -0.16 -10.64 16.19
CA GLU A 411 -0.51 -9.75 17.29
C GLU A 411 -1.03 -8.40 16.79
N GLN A 412 -0.45 -7.85 15.70
CA GLN A 412 -0.91 -6.60 15.08
C GLN A 412 -2.29 -6.77 14.42
N GLU A 413 -2.53 -7.92 13.81
CA GLU A 413 -3.82 -8.23 13.18
C GLU A 413 -4.93 -8.40 14.23
N CYS A 414 -4.63 -9.00 15.39
CA CYS A 414 -5.56 -9.11 16.51
C CYS A 414 -5.86 -7.74 17.13
N ASP A 415 -4.84 -6.89 17.34
CA ASP A 415 -5.03 -5.51 17.79
C ASP A 415 -5.91 -4.72 16.80
N ALA A 416 -5.65 -4.86 15.50
CA ALA A 416 -6.44 -4.21 14.45
C ALA A 416 -7.89 -4.75 14.39
N ALA A 417 -8.09 -6.04 14.61
CA ALA A 417 -9.43 -6.63 14.66
C ALA A 417 -10.27 -6.09 15.82
N ALA A 418 -9.65 -5.93 17.00
CA ALA A 418 -10.30 -5.31 18.15
C ALA A 418 -10.69 -3.86 17.84
N VAL A 419 -9.80 -3.07 17.21
CA VAL A 419 -10.05 -1.66 16.87
C VAL A 419 -11.16 -1.51 15.82
N HIS A 420 -11.12 -2.31 14.77
CA HIS A 420 -12.03 -2.19 13.62
C HIS A 420 -13.29 -3.05 13.71
N LEU A 421 -13.41 -3.89 14.75
CA LEU A 421 -14.55 -4.76 14.99
C LEU A 421 -14.95 -5.59 13.76
N LYS A 422 -13.96 -6.16 13.08
CA LYS A 422 -14.14 -6.89 11.83
C LYS A 422 -14.74 -8.26 12.10
N ALA A 423 -15.90 -8.53 11.50
CA ALA A 423 -16.55 -9.83 11.55
C ALA A 423 -16.16 -10.70 10.34
N ALA A 424 -16.33 -12.00 10.47
CA ALA A 424 -16.13 -12.93 9.36
C ALA A 424 -17.05 -12.60 8.17
N ALA A 425 -16.59 -12.87 6.97
CA ALA A 425 -17.38 -12.78 5.75
C ALA A 425 -18.53 -13.79 5.78
N MET A 426 -19.62 -13.45 5.11
CA MET A 426 -20.66 -14.43 4.81
C MET A 426 -20.19 -15.40 3.73
N PRO A 427 -20.64 -16.65 3.74
CA PRO A 427 -20.29 -17.61 2.70
C PRO A 427 -20.61 -17.07 1.31
N ARG A 428 -19.66 -17.23 0.38
CA ARG A 428 -19.79 -16.82 -1.03
C ARG A 428 -20.08 -15.32 -1.26
N GLN A 429 -19.91 -14.44 -0.26
CA GLN A 429 -20.04 -12.99 -0.51
C GLN A 429 -18.94 -12.50 -1.47
N SER A 430 -19.24 -11.49 -2.25
CA SER A 430 -18.27 -10.89 -3.18
C SER A 430 -18.48 -9.40 -3.34
N TRP A 431 -17.37 -8.67 -3.60
CA TRP A 431 -17.42 -7.29 -4.03
C TRP A 431 -17.56 -7.22 -5.55
N ASN A 432 -18.50 -6.41 -6.01
CA ASN A 432 -18.80 -6.28 -7.44
C ASN A 432 -19.03 -4.82 -7.80
N VAL A 433 -18.53 -4.40 -8.97
CA VAL A 433 -18.90 -3.13 -9.55
C VAL A 433 -20.30 -3.23 -10.13
N LEU A 434 -21.05 -2.14 -10.03
CA LEU A 434 -22.43 -2.04 -10.52
C LEU A 434 -22.44 -1.54 -11.98
N ILE A 435 -23.17 -2.25 -12.83
CA ILE A 435 -23.45 -1.88 -14.21
C ILE A 435 -24.97 -1.97 -14.43
N PRO A 436 -25.63 -1.01 -15.09
CA PRO A 436 -27.05 -1.09 -15.37
C PRO A 436 -27.34 -2.08 -16.49
N SER A 437 -28.48 -2.78 -16.39
CA SER A 437 -29.12 -3.50 -17.49
C SER A 437 -30.60 -3.12 -17.57
N THR A 438 -31.02 -2.66 -18.71
CA THR A 438 -32.38 -2.24 -18.97
C THR A 438 -33.30 -3.41 -19.33
N THR A 439 -32.74 -4.58 -19.59
CA THR A 439 -33.48 -5.81 -19.93
C THR A 439 -33.81 -6.67 -18.73
N LEU A 440 -33.20 -6.42 -17.57
CA LEU A 440 -33.56 -7.04 -16.29
C LEU A 440 -34.87 -6.46 -15.76
N LYS A 441 -35.60 -7.25 -14.96
CA LYS A 441 -36.72 -6.73 -14.13
C LYS A 441 -36.19 -6.07 -12.86
N GLU A 442 -36.98 -5.25 -12.23
CA GLU A 442 -36.62 -4.52 -10.99
C GLU A 442 -36.15 -5.43 -9.83
N ASN A 443 -36.64 -6.67 -9.79
CA ASN A 443 -36.28 -7.66 -8.79
C ASN A 443 -35.24 -8.68 -9.25
N GLU A 444 -34.59 -8.45 -10.39
CA GLU A 444 -33.59 -9.35 -10.96
C GLU A 444 -32.18 -8.74 -10.95
N ILE A 445 -31.20 -9.61 -10.98
CA ILE A 445 -29.78 -9.28 -11.07
C ILE A 445 -29.09 -10.27 -12.02
N TYR A 446 -28.25 -9.79 -12.93
CA TYR A 446 -27.32 -10.63 -13.65
C TYR A 446 -26.02 -10.75 -12.85
N ALA A 447 -25.71 -11.95 -12.39
CA ALA A 447 -24.58 -12.21 -11.49
C ALA A 447 -24.01 -13.62 -11.75
N PRO A 448 -23.14 -13.78 -12.75
CA PRO A 448 -22.70 -15.11 -13.23
C PRO A 448 -21.96 -15.95 -12.17
N ARG A 449 -21.42 -15.33 -11.14
CA ARG A 449 -20.81 -16.02 -9.99
C ARG A 449 -21.81 -16.84 -9.15
N TYR A 450 -23.12 -16.53 -9.23
CA TYR A 450 -24.19 -17.16 -8.47
C TYR A 450 -25.07 -18.01 -9.37
N GLN A 451 -25.84 -18.91 -8.75
CA GLN A 451 -26.72 -19.79 -9.52
C GLN A 451 -27.96 -19.05 -10.05
N ASP A 452 -28.42 -19.40 -11.24
CA ASP A 452 -29.67 -18.86 -11.81
C ASP A 452 -30.84 -19.18 -10.86
N GLY A 453 -31.69 -18.21 -10.55
CA GLY A 453 -32.77 -18.30 -9.56
C GLY A 453 -32.34 -18.15 -8.10
N GLU A 454 -31.06 -18.07 -7.78
CA GLU A 454 -30.58 -17.81 -6.40
C GLU A 454 -31.01 -16.43 -5.92
N THR A 455 -31.33 -16.30 -4.64
CA THR A 455 -31.63 -14.99 -4.05
C THR A 455 -30.39 -14.40 -3.40
N VAL A 456 -30.08 -13.15 -3.74
CA VAL A 456 -28.97 -12.38 -3.17
C VAL A 456 -29.44 -11.05 -2.60
N VAL A 457 -28.68 -10.47 -1.68
CA VAL A 457 -28.85 -9.09 -1.19
C VAL A 457 -27.65 -8.26 -1.60
N LEU A 458 -27.89 -6.99 -1.92
CA LEU A 458 -26.86 -6.02 -2.20
C LEU A 458 -26.69 -5.06 -1.02
N ILE A 459 -25.45 -4.73 -0.70
CA ILE A 459 -25.08 -3.78 0.36
C ILE A 459 -24.04 -2.81 -0.18
N ARG A 460 -24.39 -1.53 -0.19
CA ARG A 460 -23.45 -0.44 -0.50
C ARG A 460 -23.02 0.27 0.78
N TYR A 461 -21.79 0.71 0.85
CA TYR A 461 -21.28 1.51 1.96
C TYR A 461 -21.06 2.97 1.52
N PRO A 462 -21.39 3.96 2.37
CA PRO A 462 -21.97 3.83 3.73
C PRO A 462 -23.37 3.24 3.70
N HIS A 463 -23.74 2.46 4.73
CA HIS A 463 -24.99 1.72 4.79
C HIS A 463 -25.97 2.35 5.80
N GLY A 464 -27.12 2.79 5.35
CA GLY A 464 -28.15 3.43 6.16
C GLY A 464 -28.98 2.45 6.99
N GLY A 465 -29.42 1.35 6.41
CA GLY A 465 -30.24 0.40 7.12
C GLY A 465 -30.76 -0.75 6.27
N LYS A 466 -31.62 -1.57 6.86
CA LYS A 466 -32.22 -2.74 6.20
C LYS A 466 -33.08 -2.37 4.98
N PHE A 467 -33.58 -1.14 4.94
CA PHE A 467 -34.39 -0.58 3.85
C PHE A 467 -33.54 -0.16 2.62
N GLU A 468 -32.21 -0.21 2.71
CA GLU A 468 -31.28 0.04 1.61
C GLU A 468 -30.63 -1.26 1.10
N MET A 469 -31.24 -2.38 1.38
CA MET A 469 -30.74 -3.70 1.03
C MET A 469 -31.67 -4.38 0.02
N PRO A 470 -31.57 -4.06 -1.29
CA PRO A 470 -32.40 -4.73 -2.27
C PRO A 470 -32.11 -6.22 -2.28
N GLN A 471 -33.19 -7.01 -2.26
CA GLN A 471 -33.14 -8.46 -2.40
C GLN A 471 -33.56 -8.81 -3.83
N LEU A 472 -32.65 -9.45 -4.56
CA LEU A 472 -32.82 -9.71 -5.98
C LEU A 472 -32.67 -11.21 -6.28
N THR A 473 -33.33 -11.64 -7.35
CA THR A 473 -33.22 -12.99 -7.89
C THR A 473 -32.22 -13.00 -9.05
N VAL A 474 -31.29 -13.92 -9.04
CA VAL A 474 -30.30 -14.06 -10.11
C VAL A 474 -30.96 -14.54 -11.39
N ASN A 475 -30.79 -13.78 -12.48
CA ASN A 475 -31.21 -14.10 -13.83
C ASN A 475 -29.98 -14.08 -14.75
N ASN A 476 -29.30 -15.23 -14.88
CA ASN A 476 -28.12 -15.35 -15.73
C ASN A 476 -28.45 -15.56 -17.20
N ARG A 477 -29.70 -15.33 -17.61
CA ARG A 477 -30.14 -15.37 -19.01
C ARG A 477 -30.23 -13.99 -19.63
N ASP A 478 -30.09 -12.92 -18.82
CA ASP A 478 -30.17 -11.54 -19.30
C ASP A 478 -29.21 -11.25 -20.47
N PRO A 479 -29.75 -10.81 -21.63
CA PRO A 479 -28.91 -10.63 -22.82
C PRO A 479 -27.95 -9.43 -22.71
N GLU A 480 -28.39 -8.33 -22.09
CA GLU A 480 -27.57 -7.14 -21.91
C GLU A 480 -26.42 -7.41 -20.91
N GLY A 481 -26.70 -8.11 -19.82
CA GLY A 481 -25.69 -8.53 -18.85
C GLY A 481 -24.62 -9.43 -19.48
N LYS A 482 -25.04 -10.43 -20.26
CA LYS A 482 -24.10 -11.32 -20.99
C LYS A 482 -23.20 -10.55 -21.94
N ARG A 483 -23.75 -9.60 -22.69
CA ARG A 483 -22.99 -8.77 -23.62
C ARG A 483 -21.99 -7.87 -22.89
N THR A 484 -22.41 -7.28 -21.76
CA THR A 484 -21.69 -6.22 -21.08
C THR A 484 -20.56 -6.75 -20.20
N ILE A 485 -20.81 -7.78 -19.37
CA ILE A 485 -19.82 -8.27 -18.43
C ILE A 485 -19.36 -9.71 -18.68
N GLY A 486 -19.95 -10.40 -19.67
CA GLY A 486 -19.61 -11.79 -19.98
C GLY A 486 -20.26 -12.81 -19.05
N ASN A 487 -19.99 -14.11 -19.31
CA ASN A 487 -20.57 -15.21 -18.57
C ASN A 487 -19.74 -15.66 -17.34
N ASP A 488 -18.51 -15.17 -17.21
CA ASP A 488 -17.51 -15.59 -16.24
C ASP A 488 -17.03 -14.43 -15.32
N SER A 489 -17.69 -13.29 -15.36
CA SER A 489 -17.36 -12.15 -14.51
C SER A 489 -17.46 -12.52 -13.03
N SER A 490 -16.36 -12.29 -12.31
CA SER A 490 -16.24 -12.59 -10.88
C SER A 490 -16.41 -11.36 -9.97
N ASP A 491 -16.37 -10.15 -10.53
CA ASP A 491 -16.34 -8.89 -9.78
C ASP A 491 -17.18 -7.75 -10.40
N ALA A 492 -18.14 -8.09 -11.26
CA ALA A 492 -19.17 -7.19 -11.71
C ALA A 492 -20.55 -7.85 -11.68
N VAL A 493 -21.59 -7.05 -11.52
CA VAL A 493 -23.00 -7.46 -11.61
C VAL A 493 -23.80 -6.41 -12.36
N CYS A 494 -24.85 -6.86 -13.09
CA CYS A 494 -25.79 -5.94 -13.69
C CYS A 494 -27.09 -5.91 -12.91
N ILE A 495 -27.64 -4.72 -12.71
CA ILE A 495 -28.92 -4.50 -12.01
C ILE A 495 -29.83 -3.58 -12.83
N HIS A 496 -31.12 -3.70 -12.58
CA HIS A 496 -32.09 -2.78 -13.20
C HIS A 496 -31.84 -1.34 -12.71
N PRO A 497 -31.94 -0.32 -13.57
CA PRO A 497 -31.69 1.09 -13.22
C PRO A 497 -32.45 1.58 -11.98
N SER A 498 -33.67 1.12 -11.76
CA SER A 498 -34.45 1.48 -10.56
C SER A 498 -33.82 1.01 -9.23
N THR A 499 -33.02 -0.06 -9.27
CA THR A 499 -32.35 -0.61 -8.09
C THR A 499 -31.27 0.32 -7.53
N PHE A 500 -30.65 1.15 -8.40
CA PHE A 500 -29.68 2.14 -7.96
C PHE A 500 -30.25 3.13 -6.94
N SER A 501 -31.51 3.50 -7.09
CA SER A 501 -32.20 4.41 -6.16
C SER A 501 -32.39 3.84 -4.75
N ILE A 502 -32.40 2.49 -4.61
CA ILE A 502 -32.49 1.82 -3.30
C ILE A 502 -31.12 1.80 -2.60
N LEU A 503 -30.03 1.90 -3.34
CA LEU A 503 -28.66 1.79 -2.86
C LEU A 503 -28.03 3.15 -2.48
N SER A 504 -28.79 4.06 -1.91
CA SER A 504 -28.31 5.34 -1.33
C SER A 504 -27.37 6.12 -2.23
N GLY A 505 -27.87 6.59 -3.38
CA GLY A 505 -27.11 7.44 -4.30
C GLY A 505 -25.98 6.68 -5.03
N ALA A 506 -26.16 5.40 -5.28
CA ALA A 506 -25.30 4.65 -6.19
C ALA A 506 -25.40 5.19 -7.60
N ASP A 507 -24.28 5.27 -8.31
CA ASP A 507 -24.22 5.54 -9.73
C ASP A 507 -23.36 4.49 -10.47
N ALA A 508 -23.47 4.46 -11.79
CA ALA A 508 -22.78 3.45 -12.60
C ALA A 508 -21.36 3.86 -13.02
N ASP A 509 -20.74 4.83 -12.38
CA ASP A 509 -19.41 5.35 -12.73
C ASP A 509 -18.25 4.59 -12.03
N GLY A 510 -18.52 3.41 -11.48
CA GLY A 510 -17.56 2.56 -10.78
C GLY A 510 -17.91 2.28 -9.33
N ASP A 511 -19.14 2.57 -8.90
CA ASP A 511 -19.62 2.22 -7.58
C ASP A 511 -19.70 0.71 -7.39
N THR A 512 -19.49 0.28 -6.15
CA THR A 512 -19.40 -1.13 -5.81
C THR A 512 -20.37 -1.52 -4.71
N VAL A 513 -20.81 -2.76 -4.78
CA VAL A 513 -21.66 -3.39 -3.76
C VAL A 513 -21.04 -4.68 -3.25
N LEU A 514 -21.37 -5.02 -2.03
CA LEU A 514 -21.19 -6.35 -1.48
C LEU A 514 -22.42 -7.17 -1.85
N VAL A 515 -22.24 -8.27 -2.56
CA VAL A 515 -23.29 -9.24 -2.92
C VAL A 515 -23.20 -10.41 -1.95
N ILE A 516 -24.31 -10.74 -1.29
CA ILE A 516 -24.39 -11.84 -0.31
C ILE A 516 -25.55 -12.76 -0.68
N PRO A 517 -25.31 -14.08 -0.85
CA PRO A 517 -26.39 -15.07 -0.95
C PRO A 517 -27.29 -15.01 0.28
N ASN A 518 -28.59 -14.99 0.05
CA ASN A 518 -29.60 -14.85 1.13
C ASN A 518 -30.60 -16.01 1.15
N PRO A 519 -30.14 -17.22 1.54
CA PRO A 519 -31.01 -18.38 1.60
C PRO A 519 -32.08 -18.24 2.68
N LYS A 520 -33.19 -18.98 2.54
CA LYS A 520 -34.15 -19.19 3.62
C LYS A 520 -33.55 -20.16 4.63
N MET A 521 -33.62 -19.79 5.91
CA MET A 521 -33.27 -20.68 7.01
C MET A 521 -34.39 -21.69 7.26
N PRO A 522 -34.15 -22.76 8.04
CA PRO A 522 -35.21 -23.71 8.45
C PRO A 522 -36.43 -23.05 9.12
N SER A 523 -36.25 -21.91 9.77
CA SER A 523 -37.31 -21.07 10.34
C SER A 523 -38.22 -20.38 9.31
N GLY A 524 -37.92 -20.51 8.02
CA GLY A 524 -38.58 -19.79 6.92
C GLY A 524 -38.12 -18.34 6.74
N LYS A 525 -37.37 -17.78 7.67
CA LYS A 525 -36.81 -16.42 7.59
C LYS A 525 -35.56 -16.40 6.75
N ARG A 526 -35.28 -15.27 6.12
CA ARG A 526 -34.01 -15.03 5.41
C ARG A 526 -32.85 -14.83 6.39
N LEU A 527 -31.66 -15.21 6.00
CA LEU A 527 -30.45 -15.09 6.82
C LEU A 527 -30.13 -13.61 7.09
N ILE A 528 -30.06 -12.81 6.02
CA ILE A 528 -29.97 -11.35 6.10
C ILE A 528 -31.35 -10.76 6.08
N GLN A 529 -31.66 -9.92 7.07
CA GLN A 529 -32.92 -9.22 7.17
C GLN A 529 -32.85 -7.93 6.35
N ASN A 530 -33.80 -7.78 5.45
CA ASN A 530 -34.05 -6.55 4.70
C ASN A 530 -35.49 -6.07 4.98
N GLU A 531 -35.74 -4.83 4.66
CA GLU A 531 -37.05 -4.17 4.79
C GLU A 531 -37.39 -3.45 3.48
N ASP A 532 -38.67 -3.20 3.24
CA ASP A 532 -39.06 -2.38 2.10
C ASP A 532 -38.45 -0.98 2.20
N PRO A 533 -38.10 -0.36 1.07
CA PRO A 533 -37.58 1.00 1.03
C PRO A 533 -38.49 1.97 1.81
N LEU A 534 -37.92 2.98 2.42
CA LEU A 534 -38.68 4.02 3.12
C LEU A 534 -39.48 4.83 2.11
N PRO A 535 -40.81 4.95 2.26
CA PRO A 535 -41.68 5.52 1.25
C PRO A 535 -41.29 6.93 0.82
N GLY A 536 -40.90 7.77 1.79
CA GLY A 536 -40.54 9.16 1.52
C GLY A 536 -39.20 9.37 0.87
N LEU A 537 -38.40 8.29 0.63
CA LEU A 537 -37.14 8.39 -0.10
C LEU A 537 -37.29 8.22 -1.62
N LYS A 538 -38.37 7.57 -2.08
CA LYS A 538 -38.56 7.21 -3.48
C LYS A 538 -38.52 8.39 -4.45
N ASN A 539 -39.00 9.56 -4.01
CA ASN A 539 -39.01 10.78 -4.81
C ASN A 539 -38.29 11.93 -4.13
N PHE A 540 -37.41 11.63 -3.17
CA PHE A 540 -36.69 12.64 -2.47
C PHE A 540 -35.52 13.15 -3.35
N ASP A 541 -35.60 14.45 -3.70
CA ASP A 541 -34.58 15.12 -4.49
C ASP A 541 -33.77 16.05 -3.58
N THR A 542 -32.47 15.82 -3.50
CA THR A 542 -31.57 16.67 -2.73
C THR A 542 -31.40 18.06 -3.31
N ASP A 543 -31.73 18.27 -4.59
CA ASP A 543 -31.63 19.55 -5.29
C ASP A 543 -32.57 20.63 -4.71
N GLN A 544 -33.64 20.23 -4.01
CA GLN A 544 -34.49 21.17 -3.24
C GLN A 544 -33.73 21.97 -2.18
N TYR A 545 -32.56 21.51 -1.77
CA TYR A 545 -31.66 22.16 -0.85
C TYR A 545 -30.57 23.03 -1.52
N LYS A 546 -30.63 23.20 -2.84
CA LYS A 546 -29.81 24.20 -3.53
C LYS A 546 -30.18 25.60 -3.03
N PRO A 547 -29.19 26.48 -2.78
CA PRO A 547 -29.45 27.85 -2.39
C PRO A 547 -30.25 28.58 -3.51
N PRO A 548 -31.22 29.43 -3.16
CA PRO A 548 -31.84 30.32 -4.15
C PRO A 548 -30.82 31.21 -4.86
N ALA A 549 -31.14 31.64 -6.07
CA ALA A 549 -30.27 32.52 -6.83
C ALA A 549 -29.92 33.78 -6.03
N GLY A 550 -28.63 34.10 -5.92
CA GLY A 550 -28.09 35.25 -5.14
C GLY A 550 -27.82 34.95 -3.66
N VAL A 551 -28.13 33.76 -3.15
CA VAL A 551 -27.78 33.34 -1.78
C VAL A 551 -26.52 32.50 -1.81
N THR A 552 -25.45 32.95 -1.13
CA THR A 552 -24.21 32.20 -1.01
C THR A 552 -24.22 31.37 0.29
N VAL A 553 -24.22 30.08 0.19
CA VAL A 553 -24.01 29.17 1.33
C VAL A 553 -22.52 28.83 1.43
N LYS A 554 -22.01 28.81 2.66
CA LYS A 554 -20.61 28.43 2.90
C LYS A 554 -20.38 27.01 2.36
N LYS A 555 -19.49 26.86 1.39
CA LYS A 555 -19.13 25.57 0.82
C LYS A 555 -18.62 24.63 1.93
N MET A 556 -19.22 23.46 2.04
CA MET A 556 -18.80 22.43 2.99
C MET A 556 -17.41 21.90 2.63
N SER A 557 -16.51 21.86 3.59
CA SER A 557 -15.22 21.18 3.41
C SER A 557 -15.37 19.67 3.48
N LYS A 558 -14.46 18.91 2.88
CA LYS A 558 -14.48 17.43 2.95
C LYS A 558 -14.38 16.90 4.39
N ARG A 559 -13.63 17.58 5.25
CA ARG A 559 -13.55 17.27 6.68
C ARG A 559 -14.89 17.44 7.38
N GLU A 560 -15.61 18.49 7.04
CA GLU A 560 -16.95 18.78 7.57
C GLU A 560 -17.98 17.76 7.06
N GLU A 561 -17.95 17.42 5.78
CA GLU A 561 -18.76 16.35 5.18
C GLU A 561 -18.57 15.02 5.93
N GLN A 562 -17.31 14.62 6.15
CA GLN A 562 -17.00 13.38 6.89
C GLN A 562 -17.47 13.42 8.34
N LEU A 563 -17.32 14.57 9.00
CA LEU A 563 -17.80 14.77 10.37
C LEU A 563 -19.33 14.63 10.42
N GLN A 564 -20.03 15.35 9.55
CA GLN A 564 -21.50 15.34 9.51
C GLN A 564 -22.06 13.96 9.09
N MET A 565 -21.43 13.31 8.09
CA MET A 565 -21.77 11.93 7.73
C MET A 565 -21.54 10.96 8.89
N GLY A 566 -20.46 11.12 9.65
CA GLY A 566 -20.20 10.34 10.87
C GLY A 566 -21.32 10.53 11.91
N ILE A 567 -21.69 11.77 12.15
CA ILE A 567 -22.75 12.12 13.13
C ILE A 567 -24.09 11.49 12.73
N VAL A 568 -24.54 11.69 11.49
CA VAL A 568 -25.84 11.20 11.04
C VAL A 568 -25.86 9.68 10.91
N SER A 569 -24.75 9.05 10.46
CA SER A 569 -24.65 7.58 10.39
C SER A 569 -24.70 6.94 11.78
N ASN A 570 -24.08 7.56 12.79
CA ASN A 570 -24.16 7.10 14.17
C ASN A 570 -25.59 7.27 14.71
N LEU A 571 -26.24 8.42 14.44
CA LEU A 571 -27.64 8.63 14.81
C LEU A 571 -28.56 7.55 14.23
N ILE A 572 -28.48 7.26 12.93
CA ILE A 572 -29.27 6.21 12.28
C ILE A 572 -28.99 4.84 12.92
N THR A 573 -27.76 4.55 13.30
CA THR A 573 -27.41 3.29 13.98
C THR A 573 -28.00 3.22 15.36
N ASP A 574 -27.94 4.30 16.14
CA ASP A 574 -28.54 4.40 17.48
C ASP A 574 -30.04 4.28 17.43
N MET A 575 -30.70 4.95 16.47
CA MET A 575 -32.11 4.86 16.19
C MET A 575 -32.54 3.42 15.86
N THR A 576 -31.78 2.74 15.01
CA THR A 576 -32.03 1.35 14.63
C THR A 576 -31.94 0.41 15.84
N LEU A 577 -30.88 0.58 16.67
CA LEU A 577 -30.70 -0.24 17.89
C LEU A 577 -31.76 0.02 18.97
N LYS A 578 -32.34 1.22 18.99
CA LYS A 578 -33.44 1.59 19.88
C LYS A 578 -34.82 1.33 19.28
N GLY A 579 -34.92 0.74 18.09
CA GLY A 579 -36.18 0.41 17.43
C GLY A 579 -37.00 1.63 17.02
N ALA A 580 -36.34 2.66 16.48
CA ALA A 580 -37.01 3.88 16.03
C ALA A 580 -38.08 3.62 14.97
N PRO A 581 -39.21 4.36 14.98
CA PRO A 581 -40.20 4.32 13.91
C PRO A 581 -39.60 4.66 12.54
N ARG A 582 -40.25 4.15 11.48
CA ARG A 582 -39.77 4.34 10.11
C ARG A 582 -39.74 5.82 9.70
N GLU A 583 -40.69 6.61 10.19
CA GLU A 583 -40.82 8.05 9.94
C GLU A 583 -39.58 8.81 10.50
N ASP A 584 -39.13 8.47 11.69
CA ASP A 584 -37.94 9.06 12.30
C ASP A 584 -36.66 8.67 11.49
N LEU A 585 -36.55 7.39 11.12
CA LEU A 585 -35.44 6.92 10.28
C LEU A 585 -35.41 7.61 8.92
N GLU A 586 -36.59 7.82 8.30
CA GLU A 586 -36.70 8.52 7.02
C GLU A 586 -36.15 9.96 7.08
N ARG A 587 -36.50 10.69 8.15
CA ARG A 587 -35.96 12.06 8.39
C ARG A 587 -34.44 12.07 8.49
N ALA A 588 -33.87 11.16 9.26
CA ALA A 588 -32.43 11.05 9.42
C ALA A 588 -31.73 10.65 8.09
N VAL A 589 -32.33 9.75 7.32
CA VAL A 589 -31.78 9.30 6.02
C VAL A 589 -31.89 10.40 4.97
N LYS A 590 -33.02 11.14 4.88
CA LYS A 590 -33.13 12.32 4.01
C LYS A 590 -32.00 13.31 4.28
N HIS A 591 -31.75 13.62 5.55
CA HIS A 591 -30.65 14.50 5.93
C HIS A 591 -29.28 13.91 5.52
N SER A 592 -29.04 12.62 5.69
CA SER A 592 -27.79 12.00 5.30
C SER A 592 -27.52 12.10 3.78
N MET A 593 -28.55 11.98 2.95
CA MET A 593 -28.45 12.14 1.49
C MET A 593 -28.05 13.57 1.11
N VAL A 594 -28.60 14.57 1.80
CA VAL A 594 -28.21 15.98 1.58
C VAL A 594 -26.77 16.23 2.03
N VAL A 595 -26.35 15.68 3.18
CA VAL A 595 -25.00 15.86 3.71
C VAL A 595 -23.94 15.26 2.75
N ILE A 596 -24.18 14.09 2.18
CA ILE A 596 -23.22 13.43 1.28
C ILE A 596 -23.03 14.22 -0.01
N ASP A 597 -24.07 14.91 -0.49
CA ASP A 597 -24.04 15.69 -1.72
C ASP A 597 -23.76 17.18 -1.50
N ALA A 598 -23.82 17.66 -0.25
CA ALA A 598 -23.71 19.09 0.07
C ALA A 598 -22.40 19.73 -0.43
N ARG A 599 -21.28 19.05 -0.31
CA ARG A 599 -19.99 19.55 -0.79
C ARG A 599 -19.91 19.62 -2.31
N LYS A 600 -20.41 18.57 -2.98
CA LYS A 600 -20.33 18.43 -4.45
C LYS A 600 -21.26 19.39 -5.17
N HIS A 601 -22.45 19.58 -4.65
CA HIS A 601 -23.53 20.36 -5.28
C HIS A 601 -23.83 21.69 -4.57
N GLY A 602 -23.10 22.02 -3.51
CA GLY A 602 -23.29 23.28 -2.77
C GLY A 602 -24.62 23.36 -2.02
N LEU A 603 -25.13 22.20 -1.54
CA LEU A 603 -26.44 22.14 -0.88
C LEU A 603 -26.40 22.74 0.54
N ASP A 604 -27.50 23.36 0.95
CA ASP A 604 -27.71 23.87 2.32
C ASP A 604 -28.07 22.74 3.27
N TYR A 605 -27.08 22.00 3.74
CA TYR A 605 -27.27 20.91 4.70
C TYR A 605 -27.79 21.39 6.06
N LYS A 606 -27.56 22.65 6.45
CA LYS A 606 -28.09 23.19 7.71
C LYS A 606 -29.58 23.43 7.63
N ARG A 607 -30.10 23.85 6.46
CA ARG A 607 -31.54 23.89 6.22
C ARG A 607 -32.14 22.49 6.29
N SER A 608 -31.47 21.49 5.67
CA SER A 608 -31.91 20.09 5.77
C SER A 608 -31.87 19.56 7.22
N GLU A 609 -30.89 19.94 8.03
CA GLU A 609 -30.83 19.59 9.47
C GLU A 609 -32.07 20.07 10.22
N LYS A 610 -32.49 21.31 9.93
CA LYS A 610 -33.69 21.92 10.53
C LYS A 610 -35.00 21.31 10.01
N ASP A 611 -35.11 21.19 8.68
CA ASP A 611 -36.36 20.70 8.04
C ASP A 611 -36.66 19.24 8.44
N ASN A 612 -35.61 18.45 8.67
CA ASN A 612 -35.73 17.07 9.16
C ASN A 612 -35.65 16.96 10.69
N ASP A 613 -35.59 18.09 11.41
CA ASP A 613 -35.59 18.18 12.87
C ASP A 613 -34.59 17.18 13.51
N ILE A 614 -33.35 17.20 13.01
CA ILE A 614 -32.31 16.23 13.41
C ILE A 614 -31.93 16.39 14.88
N GLU A 615 -32.02 17.61 15.43
CA GLU A 615 -31.69 17.85 16.83
C GLU A 615 -32.68 17.13 17.78
N SER A 616 -33.98 17.13 17.48
CA SER A 616 -34.96 16.35 18.26
C SER A 616 -34.66 14.86 18.19
N LEU A 617 -34.23 14.35 17.03
CA LEU A 617 -33.82 12.94 16.91
C LEU A 617 -32.56 12.64 17.75
N LYS A 618 -31.57 13.53 17.77
CA LYS A 618 -30.39 13.39 18.67
C LYS A 618 -30.82 13.37 20.14
N ILE A 619 -31.69 14.32 20.56
CA ILE A 619 -32.21 14.34 21.92
C ILE A 619 -32.95 13.04 22.25
N LYS A 620 -33.86 12.58 21.39
CA LYS A 620 -34.67 11.38 21.61
C LYS A 620 -33.82 10.09 21.66
N TYR A 621 -32.78 9.96 20.83
CA TYR A 621 -32.07 8.69 20.67
C TYR A 621 -30.65 8.67 21.22
N GLN A 622 -30.03 9.83 21.48
CA GLN A 622 -28.65 9.92 21.91
C GLN A 622 -28.43 10.67 23.23
N MET A 623 -29.42 11.46 23.71
CA MET A 623 -29.26 12.21 24.96
C MET A 623 -29.61 11.31 26.16
N HIS A 624 -28.82 11.40 27.21
CA HIS A 624 -29.00 10.76 28.49
C HIS A 624 -29.74 11.70 29.48
N GLU A 625 -30.24 11.15 30.58
CA GLU A 625 -30.91 11.93 31.63
C GLU A 625 -30.07 13.02 32.26
N ASP A 626 -28.73 12.83 32.28
CA ASP A 626 -27.75 13.80 32.76
C ASP A 626 -27.40 14.91 31.73
N GLY A 627 -28.06 14.92 30.56
CA GLY A 627 -27.81 15.85 29.47
C GLY A 627 -26.56 15.55 28.63
N THR A 628 -25.84 14.47 28.89
CA THR A 628 -24.74 14.01 28.05
C THR A 628 -25.25 13.31 26.81
N TYR A 629 -24.43 13.37 25.73
CA TYR A 629 -24.73 12.69 24.46
C TYR A 629 -23.88 11.42 24.31
N GLY A 630 -24.54 10.32 24.03
CA GLY A 630 -23.93 9.07 23.66
C GLY A 630 -24.98 8.04 23.27
N GLY A 631 -24.90 7.48 22.10
CA GLY A 631 -25.91 6.55 21.57
C GLY A 631 -25.70 5.11 22.02
N ALA A 632 -26.63 4.27 21.62
CA ALA A 632 -26.59 2.83 21.85
C ALA A 632 -25.45 2.12 21.05
N SER A 633 -24.82 2.82 20.12
CA SER A 633 -23.72 2.32 19.29
C SER A 633 -22.36 2.96 19.61
N THR A 634 -22.21 3.50 20.82
CA THR A 634 -21.00 4.29 21.17
C THR A 634 -19.71 3.50 21.02
N LEU A 635 -19.66 2.25 21.45
CA LEU A 635 -18.50 1.39 21.24
C LEU A 635 -18.24 1.16 19.73
N ILE A 636 -19.27 0.78 18.99
CA ILE A 636 -19.17 0.45 17.55
C ILE A 636 -18.73 1.66 16.74
N SER A 637 -19.26 2.84 17.07
CA SER A 637 -18.97 4.08 16.34
C SER A 637 -17.64 4.74 16.73
N GLN A 638 -17.13 4.49 17.93
CA GLN A 638 -15.95 5.16 18.46
C GLN A 638 -14.71 4.27 18.59
N ALA A 639 -14.80 2.96 18.45
CA ALA A 639 -13.68 2.04 18.63
C ALA A 639 -12.41 2.45 17.87
N SER A 640 -12.55 2.82 16.60
CA SER A 640 -11.46 3.27 15.73
C SER A 640 -11.19 4.78 15.80
N SER A 641 -11.94 5.54 16.60
CA SER A 641 -11.74 6.99 16.73
C SER A 641 -10.40 7.28 17.36
N LYS A 642 -9.76 8.36 16.88
CA LYS A 642 -8.45 8.78 17.35
C LYS A 642 -8.52 9.40 18.73
N VAL A 643 -7.52 9.10 19.54
CA VAL A 643 -7.27 9.70 20.84
C VAL A 643 -5.81 10.17 20.89
N ARG A 644 -5.57 11.28 21.59
CA ARG A 644 -4.22 11.78 21.84
C ARG A 644 -3.67 11.19 23.12
N VAL A 645 -2.45 10.66 23.02
CA VAL A 645 -1.70 10.09 24.15
C VAL A 645 -0.36 10.82 24.28
N PRO A 646 0.36 10.74 25.41
CA PRO A 646 1.70 11.28 25.51
C PRO A 646 2.60 10.83 24.36
N GLU A 647 3.51 11.67 23.90
CA GLU A 647 4.37 11.35 22.77
C GLU A 647 5.22 10.12 23.05
N ARG A 648 5.03 9.07 22.25
CA ARG A 648 5.82 7.84 22.30
C ARG A 648 7.19 8.09 21.65
N ARG A 649 8.25 7.45 22.17
CA ARG A 649 9.58 7.50 21.57
C ARG A 649 9.55 7.01 20.13
N ARG A 650 10.64 7.23 19.38
CA ARG A 650 10.76 6.89 17.96
C ARG A 650 10.31 5.45 17.69
N ASN A 651 9.54 5.26 16.63
CA ASN A 651 9.02 3.95 16.18
C ASN A 651 8.08 3.28 17.20
N ASN A 652 7.37 4.05 18.05
CA ASN A 652 6.53 3.52 19.11
C ASN A 652 7.30 2.48 19.96
N GLU A 653 8.52 2.84 20.40
CA GLU A 653 9.35 1.97 21.21
C GLU A 653 8.60 1.51 22.46
N TYR A 654 8.56 0.21 22.67
CA TYR A 654 7.88 -0.42 23.82
C TYR A 654 8.63 -1.66 24.28
N HIS A 655 8.35 -2.08 25.48
CA HIS A 655 8.66 -3.42 25.97
C HIS A 655 7.35 -4.16 26.27
N ILE A 656 7.43 -5.47 26.33
CA ILE A 656 6.27 -6.31 26.63
C ILE A 656 6.32 -6.71 28.09
N ASP A 657 5.25 -6.50 28.80
CA ASP A 657 5.07 -7.01 30.14
C ASP A 657 5.04 -8.56 30.12
N PRO A 658 5.95 -9.24 30.80
CA PRO A 658 6.04 -10.70 30.76
C PRO A 658 4.83 -11.41 31.38
N GLU A 659 4.13 -10.78 32.32
CA GLU A 659 2.99 -11.38 32.99
C GLU A 659 1.70 -11.19 32.19
N THR A 660 1.44 -9.98 31.69
CA THR A 660 0.19 -9.64 31.00
C THR A 660 0.29 -9.79 29.47
N GLY A 661 1.48 -9.64 28.90
CA GLY A 661 1.71 -9.56 27.45
C GLY A 661 1.35 -8.19 26.86
N GLU A 662 1.07 -7.19 27.70
CA GLU A 662 0.74 -5.84 27.24
C GLU A 662 1.98 -5.07 26.78
N LYS A 663 1.76 -4.13 25.85
CA LYS A 663 2.80 -3.21 25.42
C LYS A 663 2.91 -2.04 26.37
N ILE A 664 4.08 -1.87 26.98
CA ILE A 664 4.42 -0.70 27.79
C ILE A 664 5.28 0.24 26.96
N PHE A 665 4.71 1.37 26.54
CA PHE A 665 5.39 2.34 25.67
C PHE A 665 6.36 3.22 26.44
N ASN A 666 7.47 3.55 25.79
CA ASN A 666 8.41 4.55 26.24
C ASN A 666 7.98 5.93 25.74
N TYR A 667 7.92 6.93 26.61
CA TYR A 667 7.49 8.29 26.30
C TYR A 667 8.67 9.26 26.24
N THR A 668 8.53 10.33 25.44
CA THR A 668 9.57 11.36 25.28
C THR A 668 9.50 12.42 26.35
N ASN A 669 8.33 12.66 26.96
CA ASN A 669 8.04 13.75 27.88
C ASN A 669 8.45 15.13 27.32
N ARG A 670 8.45 15.29 26.00
CA ARG A 670 8.88 16.51 25.32
C ARG A 670 7.77 17.56 25.40
N GLU A 671 8.15 18.75 25.82
CA GLU A 671 7.29 19.94 25.82
C GLU A 671 7.65 20.88 24.68
N TYR A 672 6.68 21.65 24.21
CA TYR A 672 6.87 22.67 23.20
C TYR A 672 5.98 23.90 23.47
N GLU A 673 6.48 25.04 23.07
CA GLU A 673 5.72 26.28 23.14
C GLU A 673 4.75 26.40 21.97
N LYS A 674 3.49 26.66 22.28
CA LYS A 674 2.44 26.91 21.31
C LYS A 674 1.91 28.33 21.46
N TYR A 675 2.13 29.13 20.42
CA TYR A 675 1.60 30.47 20.35
C TYR A 675 0.15 30.47 19.88
N ASN A 676 -0.74 31.01 20.70
CA ASN A 676 -2.15 31.21 20.36
C ASN A 676 -2.36 32.57 19.69
N LYS A 677 -2.56 32.58 18.38
CA LYS A 677 -2.76 33.84 17.60
C LYS A 677 -3.97 34.64 18.03
N LYS A 678 -5.02 34.05 18.62
CA LYS A 678 -6.22 34.77 19.08
C LYS A 678 -6.02 35.45 20.42
N THR A 679 -5.30 34.80 21.34
CA THR A 679 -5.09 35.30 22.69
C THR A 679 -3.73 35.95 22.89
N GLN A 680 -2.86 35.93 21.88
CA GLN A 680 -1.47 36.39 21.91
C GLN A 680 -0.64 35.84 23.08
N LYS A 681 -1.02 34.67 23.61
CA LYS A 681 -0.33 34.01 24.72
C LYS A 681 0.43 32.77 24.24
N VAL A 682 1.60 32.56 24.82
CA VAL A 682 2.35 31.30 24.69
C VAL A 682 1.87 30.33 25.76
N LYS A 683 1.58 29.12 25.38
CA LYS A 683 1.23 28.01 26.27
C LYS A 683 2.21 26.88 26.05
N ILE A 684 2.75 26.31 27.12
CA ILE A 684 3.55 25.10 27.07
C ILE A 684 2.58 23.91 26.93
N GLU A 685 2.73 23.13 25.89
CA GLU A 685 1.95 21.92 25.68
C GLU A 685 2.90 20.71 25.59
N GLN A 686 2.49 19.57 26.17
CA GLN A 686 3.21 18.32 26.00
C GLN A 686 3.00 17.76 24.59
N ALA A 687 4.07 17.25 24.00
CA ALA A 687 4.01 16.59 22.70
C ALA A 687 3.16 15.33 22.81
N GLN A 688 2.33 15.07 21.79
CA GLN A 688 1.35 14.00 21.78
C GLN A 688 1.49 13.12 20.52
N SER A 689 1.25 11.83 20.69
CA SER A 689 1.07 10.84 19.62
C SER A 689 -0.41 10.56 19.42
N GLU A 690 -0.77 10.06 18.24
CA GLU A 690 -2.14 9.57 17.97
C GLU A 690 -2.23 8.07 18.20
N SER A 691 -3.32 7.65 18.84
CA SER A 691 -3.73 6.25 19.00
C SER A 691 -5.22 6.10 18.71
N THR A 692 -5.82 4.94 18.94
CA THR A 692 -7.27 4.74 18.83
C THR A 692 -7.86 4.46 20.20
N LYS A 693 -9.11 4.85 20.42
CA LYS A 693 -9.77 4.66 21.71
C LYS A 693 -9.78 3.19 22.14
N MET A 694 -10.14 2.26 21.23
CA MET A 694 -10.19 0.83 21.53
C MET A 694 -8.81 0.26 21.88
N TYR A 695 -7.75 0.75 21.23
CA TYR A 695 -6.39 0.29 21.52
C TYR A 695 -5.96 0.68 22.94
N GLU A 696 -6.28 1.91 23.36
CA GLU A 696 -5.90 2.43 24.69
C GLU A 696 -6.79 1.93 25.83
N ALA A 697 -8.05 1.59 25.56
CA ALA A 697 -8.95 1.05 26.57
C ALA A 697 -8.45 -0.29 27.11
N LYS A 698 -8.47 -0.49 28.43
CA LYS A 698 -8.16 -1.79 29.06
C LYS A 698 -9.28 -2.78 28.84
N ASP A 699 -10.52 -2.36 29.06
CA ASP A 699 -11.72 -3.11 28.71
C ASP A 699 -12.50 -2.33 27.64
N ALA A 700 -12.92 -3.02 26.59
CA ALA A 700 -13.73 -2.42 25.52
C ALA A 700 -15.02 -1.78 26.03
N ARG A 701 -15.55 -2.22 27.17
CA ARG A 701 -16.75 -1.66 27.79
C ARG A 701 -16.56 -0.23 28.27
N GLU A 702 -15.32 0.23 28.50
CA GLU A 702 -15.04 1.65 28.78
C GLU A 702 -15.53 2.60 27.67
N LEU A 703 -15.70 2.09 26.45
CA LEU A 703 -16.20 2.86 25.31
C LEU A 703 -17.72 2.88 25.20
N MET A 704 -18.45 2.18 26.07
CA MET A 704 -19.89 2.22 26.08
C MET A 704 -20.37 3.54 26.70
N SER A 705 -21.48 4.07 26.19
CA SER A 705 -22.02 5.35 26.67
C SER A 705 -22.79 5.24 27.98
N GLY A 706 -22.67 6.28 28.82
CA GLY A 706 -23.47 6.53 30.01
C GLY A 706 -23.04 5.81 31.27
N PRO A 707 -23.61 6.21 32.42
CA PRO A 707 -23.44 5.51 33.68
C PRO A 707 -23.99 4.09 33.58
N GLY A 708 -23.13 3.09 33.64
CA GLY A 708 -23.52 1.71 33.43
C GLY A 708 -23.62 1.28 31.97
N HIS A 709 -23.01 2.05 31.06
CA HIS A 709 -22.92 1.83 29.61
C HIS A 709 -24.27 1.63 28.87
N SER A 710 -24.30 1.66 27.56
CA SER A 710 -25.49 1.50 26.74
C SER A 710 -26.24 0.17 27.03
N GLY A 711 -25.49 -0.85 27.45
CA GLY A 711 -26.05 -2.14 27.88
C GLY A 711 -26.75 -2.94 26.78
N THR A 712 -26.73 -2.48 25.54
CA THR A 712 -27.37 -3.22 24.45
C THR A 712 -26.71 -4.57 24.24
N PRO A 713 -27.46 -5.65 23.98
CA PRO A 713 -26.88 -6.95 23.66
C PRO A 713 -25.94 -6.92 22.49
N MET A 714 -26.14 -6.02 21.53
CA MET A 714 -25.29 -5.82 20.37
C MET A 714 -23.92 -5.28 20.78
N GLU A 715 -23.87 -4.17 21.56
CA GLU A 715 -22.61 -3.59 22.03
C GLU A 715 -21.84 -4.54 22.95
N ASN A 716 -22.53 -5.23 23.85
CA ASN A 716 -21.92 -6.26 24.69
C ASN A 716 -21.25 -7.37 23.86
N THR A 717 -21.90 -7.77 22.76
CA THR A 717 -21.33 -8.76 21.83
C THR A 717 -20.03 -8.26 21.21
N TYR A 718 -19.99 -7.00 20.77
CA TYR A 718 -18.80 -6.37 20.21
C TYR A 718 -17.69 -6.15 21.26
N ALA A 719 -18.04 -5.76 22.48
CA ALA A 719 -17.08 -5.60 23.57
C ALA A 719 -16.40 -6.93 23.93
N ASN A 720 -17.18 -8.01 24.03
CA ASN A 720 -16.65 -9.34 24.29
C ASN A 720 -15.68 -9.79 23.18
N TYR A 721 -16.04 -9.56 21.91
CA TYR A 721 -15.17 -9.88 20.79
C TYR A 721 -13.85 -9.07 20.82
N ALA A 722 -13.94 -7.75 21.04
CA ALA A 722 -12.75 -6.89 21.10
C ALA A 722 -11.81 -7.30 22.24
N ASN A 723 -12.35 -7.58 23.44
CA ASN A 723 -11.57 -8.03 24.59
C ASN A 723 -10.88 -9.39 24.33
N ARG A 724 -11.59 -10.32 23.70
CA ARG A 724 -11.01 -11.62 23.29
C ARG A 724 -9.87 -11.44 22.29
N CYS A 725 -10.01 -10.57 21.29
CA CYS A 725 -8.94 -10.25 20.33
C CYS A 725 -7.70 -9.63 21.02
N LYS A 726 -7.90 -8.70 21.97
CA LYS A 726 -6.82 -8.10 22.77
C LYS A 726 -6.11 -9.15 23.63
N ALA A 727 -6.85 -10.04 24.28
CA ALA A 727 -6.28 -11.13 25.07
C ALA A 727 -5.42 -12.07 24.19
N LEU A 728 -5.91 -12.39 22.99
CA LEU A 728 -5.18 -13.25 22.06
C LEU A 728 -3.90 -12.55 21.53
N ALA A 729 -3.94 -11.24 21.28
CA ALA A 729 -2.74 -10.46 20.96
C ALA A 729 -1.70 -10.51 22.08
N ASN A 730 -2.14 -10.40 23.33
CA ASN A 730 -1.26 -10.51 24.50
C ASN A 730 -0.64 -11.92 24.61
N GLN A 731 -1.40 -12.98 24.35
CA GLN A 731 -0.88 -14.35 24.31
C GLN A 731 0.19 -14.50 23.21
N ALA A 732 -0.04 -13.94 22.03
CA ALA A 732 0.92 -13.99 20.93
C ALA A 732 2.25 -13.29 21.30
N ARG A 733 2.19 -12.17 22.02
CA ARG A 733 3.39 -11.47 22.52
C ARG A 733 4.16 -12.28 23.55
N LYS A 734 3.47 -12.94 24.47
CA LYS A 734 4.11 -13.86 25.43
C LYS A 734 4.81 -15.01 24.72
N GLU A 735 4.15 -15.63 23.77
CA GLU A 735 4.73 -16.71 22.98
C GLU A 735 5.93 -16.25 22.14
N TYR A 736 5.88 -15.02 21.61
CA TYR A 736 7.02 -14.40 20.91
C TYR A 736 8.25 -14.29 21.83
N MET A 737 8.05 -13.87 23.08
CA MET A 737 9.14 -13.75 24.06
C MET A 737 9.67 -15.12 24.49
N ALA A 738 8.80 -16.09 24.67
CA ALA A 738 9.15 -17.45 25.06
C ALA A 738 9.88 -18.23 23.95
N THR A 739 9.66 -17.86 22.68
CA THR A 739 10.28 -18.52 21.53
C THR A 739 11.77 -18.16 21.46
N PRO A 740 12.70 -19.16 21.50
CA PRO A 740 14.14 -18.89 21.40
C PRO A 740 14.54 -18.37 20.01
N ASN A 741 15.74 -17.85 19.87
CA ASN A 741 16.31 -17.55 18.56
C ASN A 741 16.87 -18.83 17.94
N LEU A 742 16.92 -18.87 16.60
CA LEU A 742 17.56 -19.97 15.88
C LEU A 742 19.06 -19.99 16.22
N GLU A 743 19.56 -21.11 16.69
CA GLU A 743 20.98 -21.30 16.99
C GLU A 743 21.79 -21.50 15.71
N TYR A 744 22.97 -20.89 15.67
CA TYR A 744 23.89 -21.04 14.53
C TYR A 744 24.81 -22.23 14.76
N ASN A 745 24.91 -23.12 13.77
CA ASN A 745 25.77 -24.28 13.77
C ASN A 745 26.85 -24.16 12.68
N GLN A 746 28.10 -24.00 13.09
CA GLN A 746 29.24 -23.83 12.17
C GLN A 746 29.52 -25.07 11.34
N GLU A 747 29.31 -26.27 11.87
CA GLU A 747 29.52 -27.52 11.12
C GLU A 747 28.43 -27.71 10.05
N ALA A 748 27.18 -27.42 10.40
CA ALA A 748 26.10 -27.37 9.41
C ALA A 748 26.39 -26.34 8.31
N ALA A 749 26.92 -25.16 8.65
CA ALA A 749 27.28 -24.16 7.65
C ALA A 749 28.39 -24.65 6.69
N LYS A 750 29.31 -25.49 7.14
CA LYS A 750 30.32 -26.12 6.29
C LYS A 750 29.70 -27.22 5.42
N LYS A 751 28.86 -28.08 6.02
CA LYS A 751 28.17 -29.18 5.33
C LYS A 751 27.28 -28.65 4.19
N TYR A 752 26.53 -27.61 4.43
CA TYR A 752 25.60 -26.99 3.49
C TYR A 752 26.20 -25.73 2.83
N ALA A 753 27.49 -25.70 2.57
CA ALA A 753 28.17 -24.51 2.03
C ALA A 753 27.61 -24.02 0.69
N LYS A 754 27.11 -24.95 -0.16
CA LYS A 754 26.49 -24.63 -1.47
C LYS A 754 25.13 -23.92 -1.27
N GLU A 755 24.31 -24.43 -0.38
CA GLU A 755 23.01 -23.87 -0.04
C GLU A 755 23.14 -22.50 0.66
N VAL A 756 24.13 -22.37 1.55
CA VAL A 756 24.49 -21.08 2.18
C VAL A 756 24.93 -20.08 1.13
N ALA A 757 25.71 -20.48 0.12
CA ALA A 757 26.11 -19.60 -0.99
C ALA A 757 24.91 -19.17 -1.82
N SER A 758 23.96 -20.10 -2.13
CA SER A 758 22.72 -19.80 -2.84
C SER A 758 21.83 -18.80 -2.06
N LEU A 759 21.63 -19.04 -0.77
CA LEU A 759 20.89 -18.12 0.11
C LEU A 759 21.54 -16.73 0.17
N ASN A 760 22.86 -16.68 0.17
CA ASN A 760 23.61 -15.42 0.10
C ASN A 760 23.36 -14.70 -1.23
N SER A 761 23.39 -15.43 -2.35
CA SER A 761 23.09 -14.85 -3.66
C SER A 761 21.67 -14.27 -3.71
N LYS A 762 20.67 -15.04 -3.26
CA LYS A 762 19.27 -14.57 -3.19
C LYS A 762 19.13 -13.31 -2.31
N LEU A 763 19.81 -13.26 -1.17
CA LEU A 763 19.82 -12.08 -0.32
C LEU A 763 20.48 -10.89 -1.01
N ASN A 764 21.60 -11.10 -1.69
CA ASN A 764 22.29 -10.04 -2.42
C ASN A 764 21.45 -9.51 -3.57
N ASP A 765 20.73 -10.36 -4.30
CA ASP A 765 19.82 -9.93 -5.36
C ASP A 765 18.67 -9.07 -4.80
N SER A 766 18.13 -9.44 -3.63
CA SER A 766 17.15 -8.61 -2.93
C SER A 766 17.73 -7.27 -2.48
N LEU A 767 18.98 -7.25 -2.04
CA LEU A 767 19.67 -6.02 -1.67
C LEU A 767 19.96 -5.12 -2.88
N LYS A 768 20.30 -5.70 -4.04
CA LYS A 768 20.44 -4.95 -5.30
C LYS A 768 19.12 -4.29 -5.73
N ASN A 769 17.98 -4.96 -5.50
CA ASN A 769 16.67 -4.40 -5.77
C ASN A 769 16.24 -3.31 -4.77
N ALA A 770 16.87 -3.23 -3.60
CA ALA A 770 16.45 -2.30 -2.55
C ALA A 770 16.54 -0.81 -2.95
N PRO A 771 17.58 -0.32 -3.64
CA PRO A 771 17.61 1.05 -4.15
C PRO A 771 16.52 1.32 -5.18
N LEU A 772 16.28 0.39 -6.11
CA LEU A 772 15.21 0.48 -7.10
C LEU A 772 13.85 0.59 -6.41
N GLU A 773 13.60 -0.25 -5.40
CA GLU A 773 12.37 -0.18 -4.62
C GLU A 773 12.22 1.16 -3.89
N ARG A 774 13.31 1.70 -3.29
CA ARG A 774 13.26 3.03 -2.67
C ARG A 774 12.94 4.12 -3.69
N GLN A 775 13.53 4.06 -4.87
CA GLN A 775 13.24 5.00 -5.95
C GLN A 775 11.79 4.85 -6.44
N ALA A 776 11.28 3.62 -6.57
CA ALA A 776 9.87 3.39 -6.86
C ALA A 776 8.95 4.02 -5.80
N GLN A 777 9.31 3.92 -4.52
CA GLN A 777 8.57 4.55 -3.43
C GLN A 777 8.62 6.08 -3.52
N LEU A 778 9.77 6.66 -3.84
CA LEU A 778 9.91 8.11 -4.04
C LEU A 778 9.06 8.59 -5.21
N LEU A 779 9.14 7.90 -6.34
CA LEU A 779 8.35 8.20 -7.54
C LEU A 779 6.84 8.09 -7.29
N ALA A 780 6.41 7.03 -6.62
CA ALA A 780 5.01 6.85 -6.25
C ALA A 780 4.51 7.97 -5.32
N ASN A 781 5.33 8.39 -4.33
CA ASN A 781 5.01 9.51 -3.47
C ASN A 781 4.90 10.83 -4.24
N TYR A 782 5.82 11.08 -5.17
CA TYR A 782 5.79 12.26 -6.04
C TYR A 782 4.52 12.31 -6.90
N ARG A 783 4.16 11.20 -7.55
CA ARG A 783 2.93 11.07 -8.34
C ARG A 783 1.68 11.32 -7.50
N VAL A 784 1.63 10.73 -6.31
CA VAL A 784 0.50 10.97 -5.38
C VAL A 784 0.45 12.42 -4.93
N LYS A 785 1.60 13.07 -4.69
CA LYS A 785 1.66 14.52 -4.39
C LYS A 785 1.07 15.34 -5.53
N GLY A 786 1.46 15.08 -6.78
CA GLY A 786 0.91 15.73 -7.97
C GLY A 786 -0.60 15.53 -8.11
N GLN A 787 -1.09 14.31 -7.87
CA GLN A 787 -2.52 14.01 -7.89
C GLN A 787 -3.30 14.74 -6.79
N ILE A 788 -2.73 14.84 -5.58
CA ILE A 788 -3.33 15.61 -4.47
C ILE A 788 -3.41 17.09 -4.84
N GLU A 789 -2.36 17.65 -5.42
CA GLU A 789 -2.33 19.05 -5.86
C GLU A 789 -3.33 19.31 -6.99
N SER A 790 -3.41 18.41 -7.97
CA SER A 790 -4.40 18.43 -9.03
C SER A 790 -5.83 18.40 -8.47
N ALA A 791 -6.13 17.45 -7.59
CA ALA A 791 -7.45 17.38 -6.95
C ALA A 791 -7.80 18.66 -6.17
N LYS A 792 -6.83 19.26 -5.49
CA LYS A 792 -7.02 20.56 -4.80
C LYS A 792 -7.33 21.69 -5.77
N ARG A 793 -6.62 21.78 -6.91
CA ARG A 793 -6.91 22.78 -7.96
C ARG A 793 -8.30 22.61 -8.54
N MET A 794 -8.76 21.35 -8.66
CA MET A 794 -10.11 21.01 -9.10
C MET A 794 -11.19 21.23 -8.03
N GLY A 795 -10.80 21.66 -6.82
CA GLY A 795 -11.71 21.92 -5.70
C GLY A 795 -12.05 20.67 -4.86
N ASP A 796 -11.31 19.59 -5.03
CA ASP A 796 -11.48 18.36 -4.26
C ASP A 796 -10.58 18.36 -3.01
N GLU A 797 -11.15 18.07 -1.85
CA GLU A 797 -10.42 17.77 -0.62
C GLU A 797 -10.34 16.26 -0.44
N LEU A 798 -9.14 15.70 -0.55
CA LEU A 798 -8.92 14.27 -0.40
C LEU A 798 -8.87 13.83 1.07
N THR A 799 -9.50 12.71 1.39
CA THR A 799 -9.38 12.10 2.71
C THR A 799 -8.06 11.34 2.87
N TYR A 800 -7.70 11.02 4.11
CA TYR A 800 -6.59 10.11 4.39
C TYR A 800 -6.78 8.76 3.67
N SER A 801 -8.01 8.21 3.67
CA SER A 801 -8.34 6.97 2.96
C SER A 801 -8.12 7.09 1.45
N ASP A 802 -8.53 8.20 0.84
CA ASP A 802 -8.32 8.44 -0.60
C ASP A 802 -6.83 8.52 -0.92
N ILE A 803 -6.07 9.24 -0.10
CA ILE A 803 -4.61 9.32 -0.24
C ILE A 803 -3.96 7.94 -0.09
N GLN A 804 -4.40 7.11 0.85
CA GLN A 804 -3.87 5.75 0.99
C GLN A 804 -4.20 4.87 -0.22
N LYS A 805 -5.41 4.99 -0.78
CA LYS A 805 -5.77 4.30 -2.03
C LYS A 805 -4.92 4.77 -3.22
N MET A 806 -4.71 6.08 -3.35
CA MET A 806 -3.83 6.65 -4.36
C MET A 806 -2.41 6.08 -4.24
N LYS A 807 -1.88 6.07 -3.03
CA LYS A 807 -0.55 5.50 -2.72
C LYS A 807 -0.46 4.03 -3.10
N GLY A 808 -1.46 3.22 -2.73
CA GLY A 808 -1.51 1.80 -3.05
C GLY A 808 -1.51 1.51 -4.56
N ARG A 809 -2.11 2.39 -5.37
CA ARG A 809 -2.16 2.26 -6.82
C ARG A 809 -0.91 2.78 -7.52
N ALA A 810 -0.23 3.76 -6.95
CA ALA A 810 0.92 4.41 -7.58
C ALA A 810 2.17 3.54 -7.59
N ILE A 811 2.31 2.56 -6.69
CA ILE A 811 3.57 1.82 -6.52
C ILE A 811 3.83 0.78 -7.62
N GLY A 812 2.79 0.15 -8.17
CA GLY A 812 2.94 -0.83 -9.26
C GLY A 812 3.62 -0.21 -10.48
N PRO A 813 3.00 0.81 -11.11
CA PRO A 813 3.59 1.53 -12.23
C PRO A 813 4.97 2.14 -11.90
N ALA A 814 5.15 2.67 -10.69
CA ALA A 814 6.43 3.22 -10.29
C ALA A 814 7.56 2.16 -10.23
N ARG A 815 7.24 0.92 -9.82
CA ARG A 815 8.19 -0.20 -9.88
C ARG A 815 8.55 -0.58 -11.31
N GLU A 816 7.57 -0.60 -12.20
CA GLU A 816 7.78 -0.89 -13.62
C GLU A 816 8.71 0.15 -14.25
N ASP A 817 8.47 1.43 -13.97
CA ASP A 817 9.27 2.53 -14.53
C ASP A 817 10.74 2.53 -14.08
N VAL A 818 11.01 2.15 -12.85
CA VAL A 818 12.39 2.11 -12.33
C VAL A 818 13.03 0.72 -12.42
N GLY A 819 12.32 -0.27 -12.98
CA GLY A 819 12.81 -1.64 -13.08
C GLY A 819 12.90 -2.38 -11.74
N ALA A 820 12.20 -1.91 -10.70
CA ALA A 820 12.14 -2.58 -9.41
C ALA A 820 11.31 -3.86 -9.52
N LYS A 821 11.91 -4.99 -9.18
CA LYS A 821 11.22 -6.28 -9.23
C LYS A 821 10.69 -6.63 -7.84
N LYS A 822 9.39 -6.89 -7.75
CA LYS A 822 8.80 -7.55 -6.58
C LYS A 822 9.21 -9.04 -6.60
N LYS A 823 10.51 -9.32 -6.49
CA LYS A 823 11.02 -10.67 -6.46
C LYS A 823 10.99 -11.17 -5.01
N MET A 824 10.05 -12.06 -4.70
CA MET A 824 10.04 -12.77 -3.44
C MET A 824 10.99 -13.97 -3.52
N ILE A 825 11.83 -14.13 -2.51
CA ILE A 825 12.72 -15.29 -2.38
C ILE A 825 11.84 -16.51 -2.12
N LYS A 826 12.04 -17.58 -2.92
CA LYS A 826 11.52 -18.92 -2.64
C LYS A 826 12.69 -19.81 -2.26
N PHE A 827 12.48 -20.68 -1.28
CA PHE A 827 13.49 -21.60 -0.80
C PHE A 827 13.38 -22.94 -1.54
N THR A 828 14.53 -23.58 -1.81
CA THR A 828 14.54 -25.01 -2.20
C THR A 828 14.45 -25.91 -0.95
N ASP A 829 14.24 -27.20 -1.14
CA ASP A 829 14.14 -28.12 -0.01
C ASP A 829 15.49 -28.27 0.70
N GLU A 830 16.59 -28.30 -0.07
CA GLU A 830 17.96 -28.36 0.44
C GLU A 830 18.34 -27.07 1.20
N GLU A 831 17.97 -25.91 0.67
CA GLU A 831 18.17 -24.63 1.36
C GLU A 831 17.39 -24.60 2.68
N TRP A 832 16.17 -25.13 2.69
CA TRP A 832 15.36 -25.18 3.89
C TRP A 832 15.92 -26.16 4.91
N GLU A 833 16.42 -27.31 4.48
CA GLU A 833 17.13 -28.26 5.34
C GLU A 833 18.37 -27.59 5.99
N ALA A 834 19.17 -26.87 5.20
CA ALA A 834 20.29 -26.09 5.70
C ALA A 834 19.86 -25.05 6.77
N ILE A 835 18.76 -24.35 6.54
CA ILE A 835 18.18 -23.39 7.48
C ILE A 835 17.78 -24.09 8.79
N GLN A 836 17.09 -25.22 8.70
CA GLN A 836 16.63 -25.97 9.90
C GLN A 836 17.79 -26.51 10.74
N ASN A 837 18.91 -26.88 10.09
CA ASN A 837 20.11 -27.35 10.77
C ASN A 837 20.99 -26.19 11.31
N GLY A 838 20.54 -24.94 11.20
CA GLY A 838 21.27 -23.79 11.73
C GLY A 838 22.46 -23.35 10.88
N ALA A 839 22.54 -23.73 9.61
CA ALA A 839 23.64 -23.36 8.71
C ALA A 839 23.73 -21.83 8.44
N ILE A 840 22.69 -21.07 8.79
CA ILE A 840 22.70 -19.61 8.75
C ILE A 840 22.23 -19.03 10.11
N SER A 841 22.73 -17.86 10.46
CA SER A 841 22.35 -17.20 11.71
C SER A 841 20.90 -16.70 11.70
N HIS A 842 20.29 -16.61 12.90
CA HIS A 842 18.94 -16.06 13.08
C HIS A 842 18.76 -14.69 12.42
N THR A 843 19.73 -13.79 12.58
CA THR A 843 19.71 -12.45 11.99
C THR A 843 19.69 -12.50 10.45
N LYS A 844 20.46 -13.44 9.86
CA LYS A 844 20.49 -13.62 8.41
C LYS A 844 19.19 -14.20 7.89
N LEU A 845 18.64 -15.20 8.57
CA LEU A 845 17.33 -15.76 8.24
C LEU A 845 16.24 -14.69 8.33
N THR A 846 16.22 -13.86 9.36
CA THR A 846 15.26 -12.76 9.49
C THR A 846 15.32 -11.81 8.29
N LYS A 847 16.53 -11.49 7.79
CA LYS A 847 16.69 -10.67 6.58
C LYS A 847 16.17 -11.35 5.31
N LEU A 848 16.39 -12.65 5.16
CA LEU A 848 15.86 -13.44 4.06
C LEU A 848 14.33 -13.49 4.09
N LEU A 849 13.75 -13.80 5.26
CA LEU A 849 12.29 -13.85 5.45
C LEU A 849 11.59 -12.52 5.17
N GLN A 850 12.27 -11.37 5.35
CA GLN A 850 11.71 -10.05 4.98
C GLN A 850 11.44 -9.91 3.48
N ASN A 851 12.17 -10.66 2.64
CA ASN A 851 12.11 -10.60 1.19
C ASN A 851 11.63 -11.94 0.58
N ALA A 852 11.16 -12.88 1.40
CA ALA A 852 10.74 -14.20 0.97
C ALA A 852 9.21 -14.28 0.84
N ASP A 853 8.77 -15.21 -0.01
CA ASP A 853 7.38 -15.59 -0.18
C ASP A 853 6.85 -16.16 1.14
N GLN A 854 5.83 -15.53 1.68
CA GLN A 854 5.28 -15.89 3.00
C GLN A 854 4.65 -17.27 2.98
N ASP A 855 3.92 -17.62 1.94
CA ASP A 855 3.25 -18.91 1.83
C ASP A 855 4.27 -20.04 1.72
N ASP A 856 5.38 -19.83 0.98
CA ASP A 856 6.47 -20.80 0.85
C ASP A 856 7.13 -21.11 2.21
N TYR A 857 7.56 -20.11 2.96
CA TYR A 857 8.25 -20.37 4.21
C TYR A 857 7.32 -20.84 5.34
N ILE A 858 6.06 -20.44 5.36
CA ILE A 858 5.08 -20.97 6.31
C ILE A 858 4.85 -22.45 6.04
N LYS A 859 4.55 -22.81 4.78
CA LYS A 859 4.36 -24.19 4.37
C LYS A 859 5.54 -25.08 4.77
N ARG A 860 6.77 -24.62 4.58
CA ARG A 860 7.99 -25.33 4.94
C ARG A 860 8.23 -25.41 6.45
N ALA A 861 7.78 -24.43 7.21
CA ALA A 861 7.89 -24.39 8.66
C ALA A 861 6.75 -25.14 9.37
N MET A 862 5.68 -25.50 8.67
CA MET A 862 4.61 -26.32 9.25
C MET A 862 5.13 -27.71 9.63
N PRO A 863 4.69 -28.28 10.75
CA PRO A 863 5.00 -29.65 11.08
C PRO A 863 4.42 -30.59 9.99
N LYS A 864 5.14 -31.68 9.71
CA LYS A 864 4.61 -32.70 8.80
C LYS A 864 3.28 -33.21 9.33
N GLU A 865 2.29 -33.29 8.44
CA GLU A 865 0.98 -33.83 8.82
C GLU A 865 1.13 -35.28 9.32
N THR A 866 0.69 -35.49 10.56
CA THR A 866 0.65 -36.79 11.19
C THR A 866 -0.81 -37.16 11.43
N PRO A 867 -1.15 -38.47 11.53
CA PRO A 867 -2.51 -38.91 11.85
C PRO A 867 -3.07 -38.22 13.11
N ALA A 868 -2.24 -37.94 14.13
CA ALA A 868 -2.64 -37.23 15.33
C ALA A 868 -3.04 -35.77 15.07
N ILE A 869 -2.30 -35.07 14.20
CA ILE A 869 -2.61 -33.67 13.81
C ILE A 869 -3.91 -33.62 13.02
N THR A 870 -4.09 -34.56 12.09
CA THR A 870 -5.32 -34.68 11.30
C THR A 870 -6.52 -34.99 12.21
N ALA A 871 -6.39 -35.94 13.12
CA ALA A 871 -7.43 -36.30 14.10
C ALA A 871 -7.80 -35.09 15.00
N ALA A 872 -6.82 -34.32 15.45
CA ALA A 872 -7.07 -33.10 16.23
C ALA A 872 -7.85 -32.04 15.43
N LYS A 873 -7.51 -31.85 14.14
CA LYS A 873 -8.25 -30.93 13.24
C LYS A 873 -9.69 -31.42 13.04
N LEU A 874 -9.89 -32.71 12.80
CA LEU A 874 -11.22 -33.30 12.62
C LEU A 874 -12.06 -33.26 13.90
N SER A 875 -11.45 -33.46 15.05
CA SER A 875 -12.12 -33.31 16.35
C SER A 875 -12.60 -31.87 16.56
N ARG A 876 -11.78 -30.87 16.24
CA ARG A 876 -12.18 -29.45 16.27
C ARG A 876 -13.32 -29.18 15.29
N ALA A 877 -13.23 -29.73 14.07
CA ALA A 877 -14.28 -29.61 13.07
C ALA A 877 -15.62 -30.12 13.57
N ARG A 878 -15.65 -31.30 14.19
CA ARG A 878 -16.86 -31.88 14.81
C ARG A 878 -17.42 -30.95 15.89
N GLY A 879 -16.54 -30.46 16.79
CA GLY A 879 -16.97 -29.54 17.85
C GLY A 879 -17.59 -28.25 17.35
N TYR A 880 -17.19 -27.76 16.17
CA TYR A 880 -17.83 -26.61 15.51
C TYR A 880 -19.16 -27.01 14.83
N LEU A 881 -19.19 -28.12 14.14
CA LEU A 881 -20.43 -28.65 13.52
C LEU A 881 -21.51 -28.90 14.60
N ASP A 882 -21.14 -29.45 15.73
CA ASP A 882 -22.05 -29.68 16.88
C ASP A 882 -22.59 -28.38 17.49
N LYS A 883 -21.83 -27.31 17.38
CA LYS A 883 -22.26 -25.95 17.72
C LYS A 883 -23.14 -25.29 16.66
N GLY A 884 -23.49 -26.02 15.59
CA GLY A 884 -24.39 -25.57 14.54
C GLY A 884 -23.72 -24.72 13.43
N TYR A 885 -22.40 -24.75 13.33
CA TYR A 885 -21.70 -24.14 12.19
C TYR A 885 -21.85 -25.04 10.95
N THR A 886 -21.96 -24.43 9.78
CA THR A 886 -22.02 -25.17 8.53
C THR A 886 -20.63 -25.71 8.14
N LEU A 887 -20.61 -26.76 7.33
CA LEU A 887 -19.36 -27.35 6.82
C LEU A 887 -18.44 -26.30 6.17
N ASN A 888 -19.01 -25.38 5.40
CA ASN A 888 -18.25 -24.31 4.75
C ASN A 888 -17.65 -23.34 5.77
N GLU A 889 -18.42 -22.92 6.79
CA GLU A 889 -17.90 -22.07 7.86
C GLU A 889 -16.78 -22.76 8.62
N VAL A 890 -16.92 -24.05 8.92
CA VAL A 890 -15.88 -24.82 9.61
C VAL A 890 -14.62 -24.99 8.74
N ALA A 891 -14.80 -25.21 7.45
CA ALA A 891 -13.68 -25.28 6.50
C ALA A 891 -12.91 -23.97 6.44
N ASP A 892 -13.62 -22.83 6.38
CA ASP A 892 -13.01 -21.50 6.43
C ASP A 892 -12.29 -21.25 7.77
N MET A 893 -12.88 -21.67 8.90
CA MET A 893 -12.27 -21.53 10.23
C MET A 893 -10.97 -22.32 10.36
N LEU A 894 -10.93 -23.51 9.81
CA LEU A 894 -9.77 -24.42 9.87
C LEU A 894 -8.79 -24.26 8.70
N ASN A 895 -9.05 -23.28 7.81
CA ASN A 895 -8.27 -23.00 6.61
C ASN A 895 -8.04 -24.25 5.73
N VAL A 896 -9.10 -25.01 5.52
CA VAL A 896 -9.13 -26.21 4.67
C VAL A 896 -10.25 -26.09 3.63
N SER A 897 -10.19 -26.88 2.56
CA SER A 897 -11.31 -26.93 1.63
C SER A 897 -12.52 -27.66 2.21
N PRO A 898 -13.76 -27.22 1.90
CA PRO A 898 -14.96 -27.95 2.31
C PRO A 898 -14.97 -29.43 1.86
N SER A 899 -14.45 -29.68 0.65
CA SER A 899 -14.34 -31.06 0.12
C SER A 899 -13.33 -31.91 0.89
N TYR A 900 -12.21 -31.33 1.32
CA TYR A 900 -11.24 -32.02 2.18
C TYR A 900 -11.90 -32.37 3.53
N LEU A 901 -12.61 -31.44 4.14
CA LEU A 901 -13.26 -31.64 5.42
C LEU A 901 -14.36 -32.69 5.34
N ASP A 902 -15.24 -32.62 4.33
CA ASP A 902 -16.32 -33.57 4.10
C ASP A 902 -15.77 -35.01 3.90
N LYS A 903 -14.74 -35.15 3.06
CA LYS A 903 -14.12 -36.43 2.78
C LYS A 903 -13.54 -37.07 4.06
N ASN A 904 -12.81 -36.33 4.86
CA ASN A 904 -12.15 -36.86 6.05
C ASN A 904 -13.14 -37.12 7.21
N LEU A 905 -14.19 -36.31 7.33
CA LEU A 905 -15.26 -36.56 8.32
C LEU A 905 -16.12 -37.77 7.98
N ARG A 906 -16.29 -38.12 6.69
CA ARG A 906 -17.01 -39.33 6.24
C ARG A 906 -16.14 -40.56 6.34
N GLY A 907 -14.86 -40.47 5.97
CA GLY A 907 -13.93 -41.60 6.00
C GLY A 907 -13.73 -42.20 7.39
N GLU A 908 -13.75 -41.39 8.45
CA GLU A 908 -13.70 -41.91 9.82
C GLU A 908 -15.04 -42.53 10.30
N LYS A 909 -16.16 -42.32 9.59
CA LYS A 909 -17.43 -43.01 9.90
C LYS A 909 -17.51 -44.39 9.26
N GLU A 910 -16.68 -44.68 8.26
CA GLU A 910 -16.61 -46.02 7.63
C GLU A 910 -15.56 -46.91 8.32
N GLU A 911 -14.64 -46.33 9.12
CA GLU A 911 -13.64 -47.07 9.91
C GLU A 911 -14.01 -47.28 11.37
N ALA A 912 -15.09 -46.66 11.88
CA ALA A 912 -15.63 -46.82 13.23
C ALA A 912 -16.90 -47.67 13.23
#